data_ee8c870d0e95431fbe8e0bb96c329411
#
_entry.id   ee8c870d0e95431fbe8e0bb96c329411
#
_cell.length_a   1.000
_cell.length_b   1.000
_cell.length_c   1.000
_cell.angle_alpha   90.00
_cell.angle_beta   90.00
_cell.angle_gamma   90.00
#
_symmetry.space_group_name_H-M   'P 1'
#
loop_
_entity.id
_entity.type
_entity.pdbx_description
1 polymer ?
#
loop_
_entity_poly.entity_id
_entity_poly.type
_entity_poly.pdbx_seq_one_letter_code
_entity_poly.pdbx_strand_id
1 'polypeptide(L)'
;MKTKGRGNGQKGKPPKKPVKRPALGVPDKATLLAFLNEAKTAIGPREIAIAFGIKGDERRALKAMLRELADEGAIAKTGRKEVASRTVPPEGGMFQIIEIDRQGELMARALGRADELYGPLVRLASMRAQVRHEGPPPGLGDRFIGKTRQTQEGEYEVQIIKRLGRVIERVFGVFMAADVRPGQAGSGGGRLVPADKKQRHDLMILPEHAKGARNGDLVAARLLPHRGYGPKKAEIIEIFGNNENPKAASILAIAAHGIPMGFTAEEEEEAQSAGPAPLGNREDLRHIPLVTIDPDDARDHDDAVYAEALPGGGHKILVAIADVAHYVTPGSALDEGALMRGNSVYFPDRVVPMLPERLSADLCSLMDGVERPCLALEIRIDAGGNKQSHRFVRGLMKSAASLTYTQAQMAIDGMPDAVTAPLLDTVLKPLWAAYRALEKARDQREPLEINSPERKIILSPEGKVLSIGLRDRFDAHRLIEEMMILSNVCAAETLEEKRSPLIYRVHDQPSETKLAALGDFLATVNMKWAKGQPPSPARFNRVLELAAATEHAEMINEIVLRTQAQAIYDTDNLGHFGLNLRKYAHFTSPIRRYADLIVHRALISALGLGEDGLKKTSPEQLKKVAEAITATERRGMAAEREATDRYVAAFLSERVGATFDARITSVNRFGVFVRLEETGGDGLVPVMRLGSEYFHHDEAGHALIGSETGDRWELGAKVRVRLLEATPVSGGLLFDMISQPKVGPVPGRRALRGPARGTTPMRKPGGPPRGVTRRKR
;
A
#
# COMPACT_ATOMS: atom_id res chain seq x y z
N MET A 1 57.71 34.78 -34.76
CA MET A 1 57.48 36.22 -34.89
C MET A 1 55.98 36.54 -34.64
N LYS A 2 55.73 37.36 -33.60
CA LYS A 2 54.61 38.31 -33.42
C LYS A 2 53.18 37.76 -33.56
N THR A 3 52.35 37.77 -32.61
CA THR A 3 51.83 38.61 -31.51
C THR A 3 50.32 38.84 -31.68
N LYS A 4 49.61 38.52 -30.62
CA LYS A 4 48.46 39.24 -30.03
C LYS A 4 47.11 39.43 -30.76
N GLY A 5 46.06 39.09 -30.05
CA GLY A 5 44.74 39.67 -30.17
C GLY A 5 43.69 39.03 -29.28
N ARG A 6 43.58 39.49 -28.03
CA ARG A 6 42.48 39.24 -27.10
C ARG A 6 41.21 39.92 -27.54
N GLY A 7 40.06 39.30 -27.44
CA GLY A 7 38.75 39.89 -27.56
C GLY A 7 37.75 39.24 -26.63
N ASN A 8 37.69 39.76 -25.40
CA ASN A 8 36.72 39.40 -24.37
C ASN A 8 35.38 40.07 -24.67
N GLY A 9 34.34 39.32 -24.92
CA GLY A 9 32.98 39.80 -25.10
C GLY A 9 32.03 39.15 -24.07
N GLN A 10 32.12 39.62 -22.82
CA GLN A 10 31.08 39.36 -21.80
C GLN A 10 29.79 40.10 -22.20
N LYS A 11 28.75 39.34 -22.62
CA LYS A 11 27.39 39.84 -22.61
C LYS A 11 26.82 39.72 -21.20
N GLY A 12 26.70 40.85 -20.52
CA GLY A 12 26.10 41.01 -19.21
C GLY A 12 24.66 40.54 -19.18
N LYS A 13 24.31 39.71 -18.19
CA LYS A 13 22.94 39.45 -17.82
C LYS A 13 22.30 40.74 -17.27
N PRO A 14 21.02 41.04 -17.59
CA PRO A 14 20.35 42.18 -17.01
C PRO A 14 20.21 42.00 -15.48
N PRO A 15 20.27 43.10 -14.70
CA PRO A 15 20.19 43.01 -13.24
C PRO A 15 18.80 42.52 -12.82
N LYS A 16 18.79 41.46 -12.03
CA LYS A 16 17.58 41.01 -11.29
C LYS A 16 17.13 42.15 -10.38
N LYS A 17 15.88 42.62 -10.55
CA LYS A 17 15.24 43.56 -9.60
C LYS A 17 15.32 42.92 -8.17
N PRO A 18 15.68 43.70 -7.15
CA PRO A 18 15.76 43.20 -5.79
C PRO A 18 14.35 42.81 -5.32
N VAL A 19 14.15 41.53 -5.05
CA VAL A 19 12.98 41.04 -4.33
C VAL A 19 13.01 41.68 -2.93
N LYS A 20 12.00 42.49 -2.59
CA LYS A 20 11.84 43.03 -1.22
C LYS A 20 11.82 41.83 -0.25
N ARG A 21 12.84 41.74 0.61
CA ARG A 21 12.87 40.72 1.65
C ARG A 21 11.69 41.00 2.61
N PRO A 22 10.82 40.01 2.89
CA PRO A 22 9.76 40.16 3.87
C PRO A 22 10.33 40.47 5.26
N ALA A 23 9.55 41.13 6.11
CA ALA A 23 9.92 41.42 7.50
C ALA A 23 10.24 40.11 8.23
N LEU A 24 11.27 40.11 9.07
CA LEU A 24 11.66 38.96 9.88
C LEU A 24 10.60 38.73 10.99
N GLY A 25 10.12 37.45 11.10
CA GLY A 25 9.14 37.02 12.11
C GLY A 25 7.89 36.36 11.49
N VAL A 26 6.94 35.96 12.33
CA VAL A 26 5.67 35.36 11.87
C VAL A 26 4.86 36.41 11.12
N PRO A 27 4.62 36.24 9.80
CA PRO A 27 3.84 37.21 9.00
C PRO A 27 2.37 37.19 9.44
N ASP A 28 1.63 38.24 9.12
CA ASP A 28 0.16 38.19 9.17
C ASP A 28 -0.39 37.36 7.99
N LYS A 29 -1.69 37.02 8.05
CA LYS A 29 -2.36 36.21 7.02
C LYS A 29 -2.28 36.82 5.62
N ALA A 30 -2.39 38.16 5.51
CA ALA A 30 -2.37 38.85 4.22
C ALA A 30 -0.97 38.80 3.60
N THR A 31 0.07 39.03 4.37
CA THR A 31 1.47 38.93 3.94
C THR A 31 1.85 37.50 3.54
N LEU A 32 1.36 36.51 4.29
CA LEU A 32 1.60 35.09 3.97
C LEU A 32 0.88 34.67 2.67
N LEU A 33 -0.36 35.10 2.46
CA LEU A 33 -1.10 34.86 1.21
C LEU A 33 -0.45 35.57 0.02
N ALA A 34 0.00 36.83 0.20
CA ALA A 34 0.74 37.53 -0.85
C ALA A 34 2.02 36.78 -1.25
N PHE A 35 2.78 36.32 -0.26
CA PHE A 35 3.97 35.51 -0.49
C PHE A 35 3.65 34.18 -1.22
N LEU A 36 2.57 33.48 -0.82
CA LEU A 36 2.14 32.24 -1.49
C LEU A 36 1.60 32.49 -2.90
N ASN A 37 0.99 33.66 -3.15
CA ASN A 37 0.54 34.08 -4.47
C ASN A 37 1.71 34.43 -5.42
N GLU A 38 2.82 34.95 -4.88
CA GLU A 38 4.05 35.22 -5.65
C GLU A 38 4.87 33.95 -5.88
N ALA A 39 4.60 32.90 -5.13
CA ALA A 39 5.30 31.64 -5.24
C ALA A 39 4.90 30.89 -6.51
N LYS A 40 5.87 30.56 -7.34
CA LYS A 40 5.67 29.89 -8.63
C LYS A 40 5.36 28.41 -8.54
N THR A 41 5.52 27.84 -7.34
CA THR A 41 5.31 26.40 -7.03
C THR A 41 4.73 26.26 -5.62
N ALA A 42 4.18 25.06 -5.31
CA ALA A 42 3.78 24.73 -3.96
C ALA A 42 5.00 24.75 -3.01
N ILE A 43 4.83 25.31 -1.83
CA ILE A 43 5.92 25.57 -0.87
C ILE A 43 5.63 24.87 0.46
N GLY A 44 6.67 24.27 1.07
CA GLY A 44 6.58 23.65 2.39
C GLY A 44 6.67 24.66 3.56
N PRO A 45 6.09 24.34 4.75
CA PRO A 45 6.20 25.19 5.93
C PRO A 45 7.66 25.49 6.35
N ARG A 46 8.60 24.61 6.00
CA ARG A 46 10.03 24.80 6.26
C ARG A 46 10.61 25.89 5.37
N GLU A 47 10.24 25.93 4.10
CA GLU A 47 10.69 26.94 3.15
C GLU A 47 10.08 28.30 3.46
N ILE A 48 8.78 28.32 3.84
CA ILE A 48 8.12 29.54 4.34
C ILE A 48 8.85 30.05 5.61
N ALA A 49 9.17 29.16 6.56
CA ALA A 49 9.89 29.54 7.77
C ALA A 49 11.29 30.11 7.46
N ILE A 50 11.97 29.59 6.45
CA ILE A 50 13.28 30.11 5.98
C ILE A 50 13.10 31.50 5.35
N ALA A 51 12.09 31.68 4.49
CA ALA A 51 11.82 32.94 3.79
C ALA A 51 11.52 34.09 4.75
N PHE A 52 10.79 33.82 5.85
CA PHE A 52 10.42 34.81 6.87
C PHE A 52 11.36 34.79 8.09
N GLY A 53 12.42 33.97 8.12
CA GLY A 53 13.37 33.91 9.23
C GLY A 53 12.81 33.33 10.53
N ILE A 54 11.71 32.56 10.47
CA ILE A 54 10.96 32.01 11.61
C ILE A 54 11.74 30.89 12.29
N LYS A 55 11.94 30.97 13.63
CA LYS A 55 12.70 30.00 14.42
C LYS A 55 11.92 29.55 15.67
N GLY A 56 12.31 28.42 16.25
CA GLY A 56 11.80 27.96 17.53
C GLY A 56 10.27 27.84 17.59
N ASP A 57 9.66 28.40 18.61
CA ASP A 57 8.22 28.32 18.88
C ASP A 57 7.35 29.08 17.87
N GLU A 58 7.90 30.07 17.19
CA GLU A 58 7.20 30.79 16.10
C GLU A 58 6.76 29.87 14.96
N ARG A 59 7.44 28.71 14.74
CA ARG A 59 7.03 27.70 13.78
C ARG A 59 5.68 27.06 14.11
N ARG A 60 5.30 27.05 15.40
CA ARG A 60 3.96 26.59 15.82
C ARG A 60 2.88 27.57 15.39
N ALA A 61 3.15 28.88 15.54
CA ALA A 61 2.25 29.92 15.09
C ALA A 61 2.06 29.92 13.56
N LEU A 62 3.14 29.77 12.80
CA LEU A 62 3.07 29.59 11.34
C LEU A 62 2.21 28.38 10.97
N LYS A 63 2.40 27.24 11.64
CA LYS A 63 1.65 26.01 11.36
C LYS A 63 0.16 26.14 11.70
N ALA A 64 -0.17 26.89 12.76
CA ALA A 64 -1.55 27.22 13.11
C ALA A 64 -2.19 28.11 12.04
N MET A 65 -1.50 29.16 11.62
CA MET A 65 -1.95 30.07 10.57
C MET A 65 -2.18 29.38 9.22
N LEU A 66 -1.28 28.47 8.82
CA LEU A 66 -1.47 27.66 7.61
C LEU A 66 -2.67 26.71 7.72
N ARG A 67 -3.02 26.23 8.91
CA ARG A 67 -4.25 25.45 9.13
C ARG A 67 -5.48 26.34 8.99
N GLU A 68 -5.49 27.50 9.63
CA GLU A 68 -6.60 28.45 9.54
C GLU A 68 -6.86 28.86 8.07
N LEU A 69 -5.81 29.22 7.32
CA LEU A 69 -5.93 29.56 5.90
C LEU A 69 -6.42 28.41 5.03
N ALA A 70 -6.07 27.16 5.38
CA ALA A 70 -6.58 25.98 4.70
C ALA A 70 -8.06 25.72 5.03
N ASP A 71 -8.46 25.91 6.28
CA ASP A 71 -9.84 25.76 6.77
C ASP A 71 -10.75 26.90 6.22
N GLU A 72 -10.21 28.10 6.05
CA GLU A 72 -10.86 29.24 5.36
C GLU A 72 -10.92 29.07 3.83
N GLY A 73 -10.26 28.03 3.27
CA GLY A 73 -10.24 27.78 1.85
C GLY A 73 -9.35 28.72 1.02
N ALA A 74 -8.49 29.51 1.66
CA ALA A 74 -7.59 30.44 0.98
C ALA A 74 -6.36 29.76 0.35
N ILE A 75 -5.94 28.62 0.91
CA ILE A 75 -4.83 27.81 0.40
C ILE A 75 -5.24 26.33 0.26
N ALA A 76 -4.57 25.61 -0.65
CA ALA A 76 -4.74 24.16 -0.82
C ALA A 76 -3.51 23.42 -0.30
N LYS A 77 -3.71 22.24 0.33
CA LYS A 77 -2.63 21.31 0.67
C LYS A 77 -2.35 20.45 -0.55
N THR A 78 -1.18 20.61 -1.18
CA THR A 78 -0.82 19.95 -2.45
C THR A 78 0.08 18.73 -2.26
N GLY A 79 0.37 18.34 -1.02
CA GLY A 79 1.19 17.20 -0.67
C GLY A 79 1.30 17.01 0.84
N ARG A 80 2.12 16.06 1.29
CA ARG A 80 2.25 15.70 2.71
C ARG A 80 2.67 16.88 3.61
N LYS A 81 3.32 17.92 3.01
CA LYS A 81 3.78 19.12 3.72
C LYS A 81 3.85 20.37 2.84
N GLU A 82 3.15 20.45 1.72
CA GLU A 82 3.19 21.59 0.81
C GLU A 82 1.84 22.28 0.73
N VAL A 83 1.87 23.59 0.55
CA VAL A 83 0.69 24.44 0.38
C VAL A 83 0.83 25.31 -0.84
N ALA A 84 -0.28 25.58 -1.53
CA ALA A 84 -0.33 26.46 -2.69
C ALA A 84 -1.54 27.42 -2.58
N SER A 85 -1.44 28.57 -3.24
CA SER A 85 -2.57 29.48 -3.35
C SER A 85 -3.73 28.86 -4.13
N ARG A 86 -4.96 29.19 -3.76
CA ARG A 86 -6.16 28.85 -4.54
C ARG A 86 -6.55 29.91 -5.55
N THR A 87 -5.96 31.10 -5.47
CA THR A 87 -6.29 32.25 -6.30
C THR A 87 -5.38 32.41 -7.52
N VAL A 88 -4.19 31.81 -7.50
CA VAL A 88 -3.22 31.88 -8.61
C VAL A 88 -2.86 30.47 -9.04
N PRO A 89 -2.89 30.13 -10.36
CA PRO A 89 -2.48 28.81 -10.82
C PRO A 89 -0.95 28.66 -10.74
N PRO A 90 -0.43 27.44 -10.55
CA PRO A 90 1.01 27.19 -10.58
C PRO A 90 1.60 27.52 -11.96
N GLU A 91 2.84 28.00 -12.04
CA GLU A 91 3.51 28.33 -13.32
C GLU A 91 3.65 27.09 -14.23
N GLY A 92 3.71 25.89 -13.64
CA GLY A 92 3.73 24.62 -14.35
C GLY A 92 3.44 23.46 -13.40
N GLY A 93 2.93 22.37 -13.97
CA GLY A 93 2.55 21.19 -13.20
C GLY A 93 1.59 20.30 -13.95
N MET A 94 0.98 19.37 -13.22
CA MET A 94 -0.07 18.51 -13.74
C MET A 94 -1.40 19.24 -13.69
N PHE A 95 -2.19 19.15 -14.77
CA PHE A 95 -3.52 19.74 -14.90
C PHE A 95 -4.50 18.69 -15.38
N GLN A 96 -5.77 18.88 -15.05
CA GLN A 96 -6.88 18.09 -15.58
C GLN A 96 -7.93 19.02 -16.17
N ILE A 97 -8.44 18.68 -17.37
CA ILE A 97 -9.57 19.36 -17.99
C ILE A 97 -10.85 18.92 -17.26
N ILE A 98 -11.56 19.87 -16.65
CA ILE A 98 -12.70 19.56 -15.78
C ILE A 98 -14.03 20.09 -16.26
N GLU A 99 -14.02 21.09 -17.13
CA GLU A 99 -15.27 21.61 -17.73
C GLU A 99 -15.03 22.25 -19.10
N ILE A 100 -16.14 22.49 -19.80
CA ILE A 100 -16.20 23.30 -21.02
C ILE A 100 -17.06 24.51 -20.67
N ASP A 101 -16.53 25.72 -20.90
CA ASP A 101 -17.27 26.93 -20.60
C ASP A 101 -18.43 27.17 -21.59
N ARG A 102 -19.17 28.29 -21.41
CA ARG A 102 -20.31 28.64 -22.26
C ARG A 102 -19.93 28.98 -23.68
N GLN A 103 -18.65 29.25 -23.94
CA GLN A 103 -18.09 29.60 -25.25
C GLN A 103 -17.49 28.39 -25.96
N GLY A 104 -17.50 27.21 -25.31
CA GLY A 104 -16.96 25.96 -25.83
C GLY A 104 -15.46 25.79 -25.58
N GLU A 105 -14.83 26.64 -24.74
CA GLU A 105 -13.44 26.57 -24.40
C GLU A 105 -13.19 25.54 -23.25
N LEU A 106 -12.09 24.81 -23.37
CA LEU A 106 -11.72 23.81 -22.36
C LEU A 106 -11.07 24.49 -21.15
N MET A 107 -11.61 24.21 -19.98
CA MET A 107 -11.15 24.73 -18.70
C MET A 107 -10.46 23.64 -17.89
N ALA A 108 -9.27 23.92 -17.39
CA ALA A 108 -8.46 23.00 -16.63
C ALA A 108 -8.17 23.52 -15.22
N ARG A 109 -7.90 22.62 -14.29
CA ARG A 109 -7.44 22.94 -12.94
C ARG A 109 -6.17 22.16 -12.62
N ALA A 110 -5.28 22.74 -11.82
CA ALA A 110 -4.07 22.08 -11.41
C ALA A 110 -4.37 20.85 -10.52
N LEU A 111 -3.56 19.80 -10.67
CA LEU A 111 -3.72 18.52 -9.99
C LEU A 111 -2.54 18.29 -9.04
N GLY A 112 -2.83 18.05 -7.75
CA GLY A 112 -1.85 17.72 -6.71
C GLY A 112 -1.46 16.24 -6.71
N ARG A 113 -0.50 15.87 -5.85
CA ARG A 113 0.04 14.49 -5.75
C ARG A 113 -0.99 13.42 -5.36
N ALA A 114 -2.08 13.81 -4.69
CA ALA A 114 -3.16 12.91 -4.29
C ALA A 114 -4.39 12.98 -5.22
N ASP A 115 -4.20 13.40 -6.47
CA ASP A 115 -5.28 13.66 -7.42
C ASP A 115 -6.28 14.74 -6.95
N GLU A 116 -5.88 15.58 -6.01
CA GLU A 116 -6.69 16.68 -5.52
C GLU A 116 -6.57 17.89 -6.45
N LEU A 117 -7.71 18.37 -6.94
CA LEU A 117 -7.77 19.57 -7.79
C LEU A 117 -7.60 20.83 -6.94
N TYR A 118 -6.69 21.72 -7.35
CA TYR A 118 -6.41 22.97 -6.63
C TYR A 118 -6.19 24.15 -7.57
N GLY A 119 -6.19 25.35 -7.02
CA GLY A 119 -6.02 26.59 -7.80
C GLY A 119 -7.28 27.01 -8.55
N PRO A 120 -7.23 28.13 -9.30
CA PRO A 120 -8.33 28.61 -10.11
C PRO A 120 -8.50 27.76 -11.38
N LEU A 121 -9.67 27.88 -12.00
CA LEU A 121 -9.90 27.44 -13.36
C LEU A 121 -9.04 28.26 -14.33
N VAL A 122 -8.34 27.59 -15.24
CA VAL A 122 -7.54 28.20 -16.28
C VAL A 122 -7.98 27.71 -17.63
N ARG A 123 -8.07 28.62 -18.59
CA ARG A 123 -8.43 28.26 -19.96
C ARG A 123 -7.28 27.49 -20.63
N LEU A 124 -7.61 26.49 -21.43
CA LEU A 124 -6.62 25.82 -22.26
C LEU A 124 -6.24 26.75 -23.43
N ALA A 125 -4.94 26.98 -23.60
CA ALA A 125 -4.47 27.82 -24.72
C ALA A 125 -4.94 27.25 -26.08
N SER A 126 -5.28 28.13 -27.03
CA SER A 126 -5.82 27.70 -28.33
C SER A 126 -4.91 26.71 -29.04
N MET A 127 -5.48 25.75 -29.78
CA MET A 127 -4.76 24.71 -30.52
C MET A 127 -3.72 25.28 -31.52
N ARG A 128 -3.88 26.52 -31.98
CA ARG A 128 -2.90 27.20 -32.86
C ARG A 128 -1.62 27.60 -32.13
N ALA A 129 -1.69 27.77 -30.79
CA ALA A 129 -0.56 28.13 -29.96
C ALA A 129 0.14 26.89 -29.34
N GLN A 130 -0.38 25.70 -29.57
CA GLN A 130 0.20 24.47 -29.04
C GLN A 130 1.15 23.84 -30.05
N VAL A 131 2.29 23.33 -29.55
CA VAL A 131 3.21 22.50 -30.33
C VAL A 131 2.41 21.31 -30.87
N ARG A 132 2.63 20.93 -32.16
CA ARG A 132 1.97 19.81 -32.82
C ARG A 132 2.11 18.53 -31.94
N HIS A 133 1.06 18.17 -31.26
CA HIS A 133 0.97 16.88 -30.56
C HIS A 133 0.18 15.92 -31.44
N GLU A 134 0.72 14.75 -31.70
CA GLU A 134 0.03 13.65 -32.34
C GLU A 134 -1.06 13.11 -31.40
N GLY A 135 -2.26 12.92 -31.93
CA GLY A 135 -3.38 12.33 -31.18
C GLY A 135 -4.69 13.11 -31.28
N PRO A 136 -5.82 12.55 -30.80
CA PRO A 136 -7.13 13.22 -30.88
C PRO A 136 -7.14 14.54 -30.08
N PRO A 137 -8.04 15.50 -30.36
CA PRO A 137 -8.14 16.75 -29.63
C PRO A 137 -8.34 16.50 -28.11
N PRO A 138 -7.80 17.37 -27.23
CA PRO A 138 -7.99 17.24 -25.79
C PRO A 138 -9.48 17.39 -25.41
N GLY A 139 -9.90 16.66 -24.37
CA GLY A 139 -11.29 16.64 -23.93
C GLY A 139 -11.43 16.57 -22.41
N LEU A 140 -12.67 16.61 -21.93
CA LEU A 140 -13.00 16.48 -20.49
C LEU A 140 -12.34 15.25 -19.89
N GLY A 141 -11.73 15.42 -18.71
CA GLY A 141 -11.04 14.35 -17.98
C GLY A 141 -9.59 14.12 -18.39
N ASP A 142 -9.11 14.73 -19.48
CA ASP A 142 -7.72 14.56 -19.91
C ASP A 142 -6.76 15.20 -18.90
N ARG A 143 -5.69 14.47 -18.57
CA ARG A 143 -4.58 14.94 -17.74
C ARG A 143 -3.37 15.28 -18.60
N PHE A 144 -2.69 16.34 -18.24
CA PHE A 144 -1.52 16.78 -18.97
C PHE A 144 -0.55 17.55 -18.07
N ILE A 145 0.72 17.53 -18.43
CA ILE A 145 1.69 18.48 -17.90
C ILE A 145 1.55 19.76 -18.70
N GLY A 146 1.31 20.86 -18.02
CA GLY A 146 1.11 22.17 -18.63
C GLY A 146 1.98 23.25 -18.01
N LYS A 147 2.13 24.35 -18.74
CA LYS A 147 2.76 25.58 -18.26
C LYS A 147 1.76 26.72 -18.40
N THR A 148 1.50 27.43 -17.31
CA THR A 148 0.59 28.58 -17.32
C THR A 148 1.31 29.84 -17.78
N ARG A 149 0.59 30.72 -18.43
CA ARG A 149 1.01 32.05 -18.75
C ARG A 149 -0.14 33.04 -18.51
N GLN A 150 0.20 34.25 -18.15
CA GLN A 150 -0.79 35.33 -18.05
C GLN A 150 -0.99 35.96 -19.41
N THR A 151 -2.24 36.15 -19.83
CA THR A 151 -2.61 36.85 -21.06
C THR A 151 -2.45 38.37 -20.90
N GLN A 152 -2.54 39.13 -22.00
CA GLN A 152 -2.49 40.59 -21.94
C GLN A 152 -3.68 41.21 -21.18
N GLU A 153 -4.78 40.48 -21.08
CA GLU A 153 -5.99 40.87 -20.32
C GLU A 153 -5.93 40.51 -18.83
N GLY A 154 -4.81 39.91 -18.37
CA GLY A 154 -4.62 39.55 -16.99
C GLY A 154 -5.16 38.17 -16.61
N GLU A 155 -5.82 37.45 -17.49
CA GLU A 155 -6.30 36.09 -17.30
C GLU A 155 -5.18 35.06 -17.42
N TYR A 156 -5.40 33.85 -16.93
CA TYR A 156 -4.43 32.77 -17.03
C TYR A 156 -4.86 31.74 -18.07
N GLU A 157 -3.91 31.35 -18.92
CA GLU A 157 -4.03 30.22 -19.84
C GLU A 157 -3.00 29.13 -19.51
N VAL A 158 -3.35 27.86 -19.76
CA VAL A 158 -2.43 26.76 -19.64
C VAL A 158 -2.12 26.14 -21.00
N GLN A 159 -0.83 26.04 -21.33
CA GLN A 159 -0.35 25.37 -22.53
C GLN A 159 0.05 23.91 -22.18
N ILE A 160 -0.42 22.96 -23.00
CA ILE A 160 -0.02 21.54 -22.87
C ILE A 160 1.43 21.38 -23.28
N ILE A 161 2.25 20.80 -22.39
CA ILE A 161 3.63 20.38 -22.69
C ILE A 161 3.65 18.90 -23.05
N LYS A 162 2.96 18.04 -22.25
CA LYS A 162 2.89 16.61 -22.45
C LYS A 162 1.53 16.08 -22.00
N ARG A 163 0.88 15.29 -22.83
CA ARG A 163 -0.36 14.59 -22.45
C ARG A 163 -0.03 13.35 -21.61
N LEU A 164 -0.84 13.12 -20.61
CA LEU A 164 -0.70 11.96 -19.71
C LEU A 164 -1.84 10.94 -19.89
N GLY A 165 -2.75 11.19 -20.85
CA GLY A 165 -3.91 10.36 -21.12
C GLY A 165 -5.15 10.79 -20.34
N ARG A 166 -6.28 10.19 -20.68
CA ARG A 166 -7.59 10.46 -20.06
C ARG A 166 -7.80 9.51 -18.89
N VAL A 167 -7.98 10.03 -17.69
CA VAL A 167 -8.57 9.24 -16.61
C VAL A 167 -10.07 9.21 -16.84
N ILE A 168 -10.53 8.14 -17.47
CA ILE A 168 -11.96 7.83 -17.50
C ILE A 168 -12.28 7.41 -16.06
N GLU A 169 -13.13 8.17 -15.37
CA GLU A 169 -13.67 7.76 -14.07
C GLU A 169 -14.56 6.54 -14.31
N ARG A 170 -13.94 5.35 -14.21
CA ARG A 170 -14.62 4.07 -14.40
C ARG A 170 -15.30 3.71 -13.10
N VAL A 171 -16.58 3.40 -13.17
CA VAL A 171 -17.35 2.83 -12.06
C VAL A 171 -17.60 1.38 -12.40
N PHE A 172 -17.19 0.50 -11.52
CA PHE A 172 -17.43 -0.95 -11.64
C PHE A 172 -18.63 -1.34 -10.79
N GLY A 173 -19.42 -2.32 -11.27
CA GLY A 173 -20.58 -2.78 -10.54
C GLY A 173 -21.38 -3.80 -11.31
N VAL A 174 -22.59 -4.05 -10.83
CA VAL A 174 -23.55 -4.98 -11.45
C VAL A 174 -24.65 -4.18 -12.14
N PHE A 175 -24.88 -4.49 -13.40
CA PHE A 175 -26.01 -3.94 -14.14
C PHE A 175 -27.31 -4.69 -13.77
N MET A 176 -28.27 -3.94 -13.29
CA MET A 176 -29.62 -4.43 -12.98
C MET A 176 -30.58 -3.83 -14.01
N ALA A 177 -31.10 -4.69 -14.88
CA ALA A 177 -32.08 -4.26 -15.88
C ALA A 177 -33.37 -3.70 -15.20
N ALA A 178 -33.98 -2.71 -15.81
CA ALA A 178 -35.27 -2.22 -15.34
C ALA A 178 -36.31 -3.33 -15.50
N ASP A 179 -37.20 -3.50 -14.49
CA ASP A 179 -38.28 -4.47 -14.52
C ASP A 179 -39.16 -4.25 -15.74
N VAL A 180 -39.23 -5.26 -16.60
CA VAL A 180 -40.09 -5.27 -17.77
C VAL A 180 -41.43 -5.85 -17.33
N ARG A 181 -42.49 -5.06 -17.39
CA ARG A 181 -43.86 -5.59 -17.18
C ARG A 181 -44.18 -6.62 -18.28
N PRO A 182 -44.84 -7.75 -17.94
CA PRO A 182 -45.23 -8.74 -18.93
C PRO A 182 -46.01 -8.07 -20.09
N GLY A 183 -45.51 -8.22 -21.31
CA GLY A 183 -46.13 -7.67 -22.52
C GLY A 183 -45.53 -6.36 -23.05
N GLN A 184 -44.54 -5.76 -22.41
CA GLN A 184 -43.76 -4.65 -22.96
C GLN A 184 -42.37 -5.09 -23.38
N ALA A 185 -41.95 -4.71 -24.59
CA ALA A 185 -40.54 -4.89 -25.02
C ALA A 185 -39.65 -4.13 -24.03
N GLY A 186 -38.66 -4.82 -23.46
CA GLY A 186 -37.75 -4.25 -22.47
C GLY A 186 -37.12 -2.97 -23.00
N SER A 187 -37.11 -1.91 -22.20
CA SER A 187 -36.50 -0.63 -22.57
C SER A 187 -34.97 -0.70 -22.73
N GLY A 188 -34.36 -1.84 -22.43
CA GLY A 188 -32.88 -2.06 -22.49
C GLY A 188 -32.05 -1.24 -21.50
N GLY A 189 -32.69 -0.36 -20.71
CA GLY A 189 -32.06 0.44 -19.67
C GLY A 189 -32.13 -0.20 -18.29
N GLY A 190 -31.50 0.41 -17.30
CA GLY A 190 -31.48 -0.10 -15.93
C GLY A 190 -30.67 0.78 -14.98
N ARG A 191 -30.13 0.15 -13.97
CA ARG A 191 -29.26 0.78 -13.00
C ARG A 191 -27.95 -0.02 -12.83
N LEU A 192 -26.87 0.68 -12.57
CA LEU A 192 -25.60 0.10 -12.13
C LEU A 192 -25.55 0.21 -10.62
N VAL A 193 -25.46 -0.95 -9.95
CA VAL A 193 -25.17 -1.05 -8.52
C VAL A 193 -23.65 -1.04 -8.35
N PRO A 194 -23.06 0.03 -7.78
CA PRO A 194 -21.59 0.14 -7.68
C PRO A 194 -20.99 -0.93 -6.78
N ALA A 195 -19.81 -1.43 -7.16
CA ALA A 195 -19.03 -2.35 -6.36
C ALA A 195 -18.24 -1.63 -5.24
N ASP A 196 -17.98 -0.33 -5.35
CA ASP A 196 -17.31 0.46 -4.33
C ASP A 196 -18.25 0.84 -3.19
N LYS A 197 -17.95 0.38 -1.97
CA LYS A 197 -18.66 0.69 -0.71
C LYS A 197 -18.85 2.20 -0.45
N LYS A 198 -17.98 3.05 -1.03
CA LYS A 198 -18.04 4.52 -0.89
C LYS A 198 -19.11 5.16 -1.78
N GLN A 199 -19.51 4.50 -2.85
CA GLN A 199 -20.57 4.97 -3.75
C GLN A 199 -21.93 4.46 -3.25
N ARG A 200 -22.65 5.33 -2.54
CA ARG A 200 -23.94 4.98 -1.89
C ARG A 200 -25.16 4.98 -2.79
N HIS A 201 -25.02 5.43 -4.03
CA HIS A 201 -26.16 5.61 -4.94
C HIS A 201 -25.93 4.88 -6.25
N ASP A 202 -26.96 4.18 -6.69
CA ASP A 202 -27.00 3.55 -8.00
C ASP A 202 -26.89 4.59 -9.11
N LEU A 203 -26.30 4.18 -10.23
CA LEU A 203 -26.17 5.02 -11.43
C LEU A 203 -27.23 4.59 -12.45
N MET A 204 -27.92 5.55 -13.05
CA MET A 204 -28.88 5.29 -14.11
C MET A 204 -28.16 4.95 -15.42
N ILE A 205 -28.55 3.84 -16.04
CA ILE A 205 -28.09 3.44 -17.37
C ILE A 205 -29.28 3.56 -18.33
N LEU A 206 -29.16 4.46 -19.30
CA LEU A 206 -30.19 4.60 -20.34
C LEU A 206 -30.06 3.46 -21.37
N PRO A 207 -31.12 3.12 -22.11
CA PRO A 207 -31.11 2.03 -23.10
C PRO A 207 -29.97 2.14 -24.12
N GLU A 208 -29.73 3.34 -24.63
CA GLU A 208 -28.66 3.64 -25.58
C GLU A 208 -27.24 3.49 -25.00
N HIS A 209 -27.13 3.47 -23.67
CA HIS A 209 -25.88 3.35 -22.92
C HIS A 209 -25.65 1.96 -22.31
N ALA A 210 -26.58 1.04 -22.49
CA ALA A 210 -26.49 -0.31 -21.90
C ALA A 210 -25.59 -1.27 -22.68
N LYS A 211 -25.29 -1.00 -23.95
CA LYS A 211 -24.40 -1.81 -24.83
C LYS A 211 -24.65 -3.30 -24.82
N GLY A 212 -25.90 -3.71 -24.68
CA GLY A 212 -26.32 -5.12 -24.69
C GLY A 212 -26.08 -5.86 -23.37
N ALA A 213 -25.76 -5.17 -22.28
CA ALA A 213 -25.65 -5.77 -20.96
C ALA A 213 -26.97 -6.38 -20.51
N ARG A 214 -26.90 -7.53 -19.88
CA ARG A 214 -28.03 -8.30 -19.33
C ARG A 214 -28.13 -8.10 -17.83
N ASN A 215 -29.29 -8.41 -17.27
CA ASN A 215 -29.47 -8.38 -15.82
C ASN A 215 -28.45 -9.25 -15.11
N GLY A 216 -27.77 -8.69 -14.11
CA GLY A 216 -26.71 -9.38 -13.37
C GLY A 216 -25.31 -9.29 -13.98
N ASP A 217 -25.14 -8.63 -15.13
CA ASP A 217 -23.79 -8.51 -15.73
C ASP A 217 -22.90 -7.59 -14.90
N LEU A 218 -21.65 -8.07 -14.72
CA LEU A 218 -20.54 -7.28 -14.18
C LEU A 218 -20.05 -6.32 -15.25
N VAL A 219 -20.06 -5.03 -14.98
CA VAL A 219 -19.75 -4.02 -15.99
C VAL A 219 -18.82 -2.93 -15.44
N ALA A 220 -18.02 -2.38 -16.35
CA ALA A 220 -17.43 -1.07 -16.15
C ALA A 220 -18.28 -0.04 -16.88
N ALA A 221 -18.56 1.07 -16.22
CA ALA A 221 -19.31 2.19 -16.79
C ALA A 221 -18.54 3.50 -16.62
N ARG A 222 -18.75 4.40 -17.54
CA ARG A 222 -18.22 5.76 -17.51
C ARG A 222 -19.32 6.70 -17.02
N LEU A 223 -19.02 7.53 -16.02
CA LEU A 223 -19.93 8.59 -15.61
C LEU A 223 -20.17 9.57 -16.76
N LEU A 224 -21.42 9.90 -16.99
CA LEU A 224 -21.82 10.93 -17.96
C LEU A 224 -21.91 12.30 -17.27
N PRO A 225 -21.65 13.41 -17.99
CA PRO A 225 -21.80 14.75 -17.45
C PRO A 225 -23.21 14.94 -16.89
N HIS A 226 -23.30 15.28 -15.60
CA HIS A 226 -24.56 15.47 -14.91
C HIS A 226 -24.76 16.96 -14.59
N ARG A 227 -25.81 17.57 -15.13
CA ARG A 227 -26.23 18.94 -14.82
C ARG A 227 -27.63 18.90 -14.24
N GLY A 228 -27.78 19.10 -12.93
CA GLY A 228 -29.07 19.21 -12.25
C GLY A 228 -29.32 18.20 -11.13
N TYR A 229 -30.53 18.24 -10.58
CA TYR A 229 -31.03 17.32 -9.55
C TYR A 229 -31.48 16.01 -10.21
N GLY A 230 -31.10 14.87 -9.63
CA GLY A 230 -31.50 13.53 -10.07
C GLY A 230 -30.38 12.51 -9.99
N PRO A 231 -30.65 11.22 -10.30
CA PRO A 231 -29.63 10.19 -10.28
C PRO A 231 -28.56 10.46 -11.35
N LYS A 232 -27.28 10.24 -10.98
CA LYS A 232 -26.18 10.32 -11.93
C LYS A 232 -26.36 9.26 -13.01
N LYS A 233 -26.03 9.62 -14.25
CA LYS A 233 -26.11 8.73 -15.41
C LYS A 233 -24.73 8.18 -15.74
N ALA A 234 -24.69 6.95 -16.27
CA ALA A 234 -23.47 6.34 -16.75
C ALA A 234 -23.71 5.57 -18.06
N GLU A 235 -22.63 5.32 -18.78
CA GLU A 235 -22.59 4.51 -20.01
C GLU A 235 -21.72 3.29 -19.74
N ILE A 236 -22.22 2.09 -20.01
CA ILE A 236 -21.46 0.86 -19.94
C ILE A 236 -20.35 0.90 -21.02
N ILE A 237 -19.12 0.64 -20.64
CA ILE A 237 -17.97 0.62 -21.53
C ILE A 237 -17.44 -0.79 -21.77
N GLU A 238 -17.61 -1.69 -20.78
CA GLU A 238 -17.09 -3.05 -20.82
C GLU A 238 -17.98 -4.02 -20.01
N ILE A 239 -18.10 -5.25 -20.43
CA ILE A 239 -18.85 -6.34 -19.76
C ILE A 239 -17.87 -7.44 -19.43
N PHE A 240 -17.80 -7.89 -18.17
CA PHE A 240 -16.87 -8.90 -17.66
C PHE A 240 -17.50 -10.27 -17.40
N GLY A 241 -18.79 -10.42 -17.66
CA GLY A 241 -19.58 -11.63 -17.38
C GLY A 241 -20.70 -11.37 -16.36
N ASN A 242 -21.27 -12.44 -15.83
CA ASN A 242 -22.43 -12.34 -14.92
C ASN A 242 -21.97 -12.46 -13.44
N ASN A 243 -22.67 -11.79 -12.53
CA ASN A 243 -22.40 -11.82 -11.10
C ASN A 243 -22.74 -13.16 -10.42
N GLU A 244 -23.51 -14.03 -11.08
CA GLU A 244 -23.76 -15.41 -10.64
C GLU A 244 -22.52 -16.30 -10.83
N ASN A 245 -21.53 -15.85 -11.63
CA ASN A 245 -20.26 -16.54 -11.75
C ASN A 245 -19.53 -16.49 -10.39
N PRO A 246 -19.20 -17.64 -9.78
CA PRO A 246 -18.48 -17.67 -8.51
C PRO A 246 -17.15 -16.92 -8.54
N LYS A 247 -16.54 -16.76 -9.72
CA LYS A 247 -15.30 -16.00 -9.94
C LYS A 247 -15.50 -14.49 -10.09
N ALA A 248 -16.73 -14.00 -9.97
CA ALA A 248 -17.07 -12.60 -10.09
C ALA A 248 -16.33 -11.69 -9.09
N ALA A 249 -16.07 -12.21 -7.88
CA ALA A 249 -15.40 -11.47 -6.81
C ALA A 249 -13.99 -11.01 -7.21
N SER A 250 -13.17 -11.91 -7.75
CA SER A 250 -11.81 -11.57 -8.21
C SER A 250 -11.82 -10.73 -9.48
N ILE A 251 -12.70 -11.04 -10.45
CA ILE A 251 -12.83 -10.25 -11.68
C ILE A 251 -13.13 -8.78 -11.38
N LEU A 252 -14.09 -8.52 -10.47
CA LEU A 252 -14.42 -7.16 -10.06
C LEU A 252 -13.24 -6.46 -9.37
N ALA A 253 -12.52 -7.17 -8.49
CA ALA A 253 -11.37 -6.60 -7.81
C ALA A 253 -10.25 -6.26 -8.81
N ILE A 254 -9.92 -7.16 -9.72
CA ILE A 254 -8.93 -6.96 -10.78
C ILE A 254 -9.28 -5.72 -11.62
N ALA A 255 -10.53 -5.64 -12.08
CA ALA A 255 -11.02 -4.54 -12.90
C ALA A 255 -11.02 -3.20 -12.12
N ALA A 256 -11.53 -3.21 -10.89
CA ALA A 256 -11.63 -2.00 -10.05
C ALA A 256 -10.27 -1.39 -9.71
N HIS A 257 -9.26 -2.23 -9.49
CA HIS A 257 -7.90 -1.80 -9.19
C HIS A 257 -7.02 -1.65 -10.44
N GLY A 258 -7.56 -1.89 -11.64
CA GLY A 258 -6.81 -1.76 -12.90
C GLY A 258 -5.58 -2.67 -12.96
N ILE A 259 -5.70 -3.91 -12.45
CA ILE A 259 -4.64 -4.91 -12.52
C ILE A 259 -4.63 -5.45 -13.96
N PRO A 260 -3.49 -5.38 -14.68
CA PRO A 260 -3.39 -5.88 -16.03
C PRO A 260 -3.62 -7.39 -16.08
N MET A 261 -4.59 -7.83 -16.86
CA MET A 261 -4.81 -9.25 -17.16
C MET A 261 -4.24 -9.57 -18.55
N GLY A 262 -3.54 -10.71 -18.65
CA GLY A 262 -2.92 -11.15 -19.89
C GLY A 262 -1.60 -10.44 -20.21
N PHE A 263 -1.02 -10.81 -21.32
CA PHE A 263 0.27 -10.36 -21.81
C PHE A 263 0.14 -9.81 -23.22
N THR A 264 1.05 -8.96 -23.67
CA THR A 264 1.08 -8.48 -25.04
C THR A 264 1.59 -9.59 -25.97
N ALA A 265 1.37 -9.42 -27.29
CA ALA A 265 1.85 -10.38 -28.28
C ALA A 265 3.39 -10.51 -28.24
N GLU A 266 4.07 -9.36 -28.00
CA GLU A 266 5.53 -9.31 -27.91
C GLU A 266 6.04 -10.03 -26.64
N GLU A 267 5.37 -9.88 -25.49
CA GLU A 267 5.71 -10.62 -24.26
C GLU A 267 5.53 -12.13 -24.46
N GLU A 268 4.43 -12.55 -25.09
CA GLU A 268 4.17 -13.96 -25.38
C GLU A 268 5.19 -14.54 -26.38
N GLU A 269 5.57 -13.78 -27.42
CA GLU A 269 6.58 -14.20 -28.40
C GLU A 269 7.95 -14.35 -27.73
N GLU A 270 8.38 -13.39 -26.90
CA GLU A 270 9.64 -13.50 -26.15
C GLU A 270 9.62 -14.72 -25.22
N ALA A 271 8.53 -14.96 -24.49
CA ALA A 271 8.40 -16.11 -23.58
C ALA A 271 8.42 -17.46 -24.34
N GLN A 272 7.73 -17.56 -25.49
CA GLN A 272 7.67 -18.77 -26.29
C GLN A 272 9.01 -19.10 -27.01
N SER A 273 9.78 -18.08 -27.37
CA SER A 273 11.10 -18.23 -27.96
C SER A 273 12.17 -18.65 -26.96
N ALA A 274 11.91 -18.50 -25.66
CA ALA A 274 12.84 -18.89 -24.60
C ALA A 274 12.96 -20.41 -24.50
N GLY A 275 14.20 -20.89 -24.32
CA GLY A 275 14.53 -22.31 -24.13
C GLY A 275 15.26 -22.58 -22.81
N PRO A 276 15.49 -23.85 -22.44
CA PRO A 276 16.25 -24.20 -21.26
C PRO A 276 17.65 -23.58 -21.26
N ALA A 277 18.07 -23.03 -20.13
CA ALA A 277 19.39 -22.44 -20.02
C ALA A 277 20.50 -23.52 -20.06
N PRO A 278 21.58 -23.33 -20.84
CA PRO A 278 22.71 -24.24 -20.84
C PRO A 278 23.57 -24.07 -19.57
N LEU A 279 24.39 -25.07 -19.26
CA LEU A 279 25.38 -24.97 -18.20
C LEU A 279 26.34 -23.76 -18.44
N GLY A 280 26.92 -23.68 -19.65
CA GLY A 280 27.82 -22.60 -20.03
C GLY A 280 28.88 -22.31 -18.97
N ASN A 281 28.97 -21.05 -18.52
CA ASN A 281 29.86 -20.60 -17.44
C ASN A 281 29.25 -20.73 -16.04
N ARG A 282 28.09 -21.37 -15.90
CA ARG A 282 27.41 -21.60 -14.62
C ARG A 282 28.12 -22.67 -13.80
N GLU A 283 28.10 -22.52 -12.48
CA GLU A 283 28.59 -23.56 -11.57
C GLU A 283 27.61 -24.75 -11.61
N ASP A 284 28.15 -25.98 -11.70
CA ASP A 284 27.32 -27.19 -11.73
C ASP A 284 26.90 -27.59 -10.31
N LEU A 285 25.64 -27.32 -9.98
CA LEU A 285 25.02 -27.62 -8.68
C LEU A 285 24.05 -28.81 -8.73
N ARG A 286 23.96 -29.52 -9.88
CA ARG A 286 23.01 -30.63 -10.09
C ARG A 286 23.25 -31.84 -9.19
N HIS A 287 24.45 -31.96 -8.62
CA HIS A 287 24.82 -33.01 -7.70
C HIS A 287 24.37 -32.75 -6.24
N ILE A 288 23.93 -31.54 -5.92
CA ILE A 288 23.45 -31.16 -4.58
C ILE A 288 21.94 -31.41 -4.51
N PRO A 289 21.45 -32.20 -3.54
CA PRO A 289 20.04 -32.54 -3.43
C PRO A 289 19.21 -31.38 -2.83
N LEU A 290 19.14 -30.26 -3.54
CA LEU A 290 18.29 -29.14 -3.21
C LEU A 290 16.80 -29.56 -3.29
N VAL A 291 15.96 -29.03 -2.40
CA VAL A 291 14.51 -29.26 -2.39
C VAL A 291 13.78 -27.94 -2.34
N THR A 292 12.63 -27.85 -3.00
CA THR A 292 11.68 -26.75 -2.79
C THR A 292 10.67 -27.14 -1.73
N ILE A 293 10.17 -26.17 -0.93
CA ILE A 293 9.15 -26.39 0.11
C ILE A 293 8.14 -25.25 0.02
N ASP A 294 6.94 -25.56 -0.51
CA ASP A 294 5.97 -24.57 -0.94
C ASP A 294 4.53 -24.92 -0.49
N PRO A 295 3.53 -24.05 -0.70
CA PRO A 295 2.12 -24.39 -0.58
C PRO A 295 1.71 -25.52 -1.56
N ASP A 296 0.63 -26.26 -1.23
CA ASP A 296 0.15 -27.42 -2.01
C ASP A 296 -0.25 -27.07 -3.46
N ASP A 297 -0.60 -25.81 -3.73
CA ASP A 297 -1.07 -25.28 -5.00
C ASP A 297 -0.03 -24.41 -5.73
N ALA A 298 1.19 -24.32 -5.22
CA ALA A 298 2.27 -23.56 -5.85
C ALA A 298 2.70 -24.19 -7.19
N ARG A 299 2.96 -23.33 -8.17
CA ARG A 299 3.52 -23.70 -9.49
C ARG A 299 4.80 -22.94 -9.81
N ASP A 300 5.02 -21.84 -9.13
CA ASP A 300 6.13 -20.89 -9.30
C ASP A 300 7.13 -21.05 -8.15
N HIS A 301 7.91 -22.15 -8.19
CA HIS A 301 8.93 -22.43 -7.18
C HIS A 301 10.11 -21.50 -7.37
N ASP A 302 10.13 -20.41 -6.59
CA ASP A 302 11.19 -19.39 -6.64
C ASP A 302 12.50 -19.86 -5.99
N ASP A 303 12.44 -20.68 -4.93
CA ASP A 303 13.57 -21.04 -4.09
C ASP A 303 13.69 -22.52 -3.81
N ALA A 304 14.94 -23.01 -3.74
CA ALA A 304 15.30 -24.34 -3.31
C ALA A 304 16.41 -24.27 -2.27
N VAL A 305 16.37 -25.15 -1.26
CA VAL A 305 17.24 -25.09 -0.09
C VAL A 305 17.95 -26.42 0.18
N TYR A 306 19.15 -26.33 0.73
CA TYR A 306 19.93 -27.45 1.22
C TYR A 306 20.80 -26.99 2.38
N ALA A 307 21.09 -27.87 3.34
CA ALA A 307 22.06 -27.59 4.40
C ALA A 307 22.91 -28.81 4.76
N GLU A 308 24.12 -28.56 5.20
CA GLU A 308 25.02 -29.57 5.76
C GLU A 308 25.73 -29.05 7.01
N ALA A 309 26.04 -29.95 7.95
CA ALA A 309 26.80 -29.62 9.13
C ALA A 309 28.28 -29.40 8.79
N LEU A 310 28.89 -28.40 9.45
CA LEU A 310 30.33 -28.12 9.30
C LEU A 310 31.17 -28.79 10.40
N PRO A 311 32.39 -29.24 10.08
CA PRO A 311 33.34 -29.66 11.11
C PRO A 311 33.58 -28.53 12.12
N GLY A 312 33.50 -28.86 13.40
CA GLY A 312 33.66 -27.85 14.47
C GLY A 312 32.35 -27.15 14.91
N GLY A 313 31.23 -27.52 14.35
CA GLY A 313 29.90 -26.94 14.63
C GLY A 313 29.47 -25.88 13.61
N GLY A 314 28.20 -25.56 13.60
CA GLY A 314 27.63 -24.68 12.59
C GLY A 314 27.19 -25.40 11.32
N HIS A 315 26.73 -24.64 10.34
CA HIS A 315 26.13 -25.20 9.11
C HIS A 315 26.56 -24.41 7.86
N LYS A 316 26.67 -25.12 6.75
CA LYS A 316 26.66 -24.54 5.43
C LYS A 316 25.24 -24.66 4.86
N ILE A 317 24.66 -23.55 4.48
CA ILE A 317 23.32 -23.46 3.88
C ILE A 317 23.52 -23.05 2.42
N LEU A 318 22.84 -23.72 1.51
CA LEU A 318 22.75 -23.33 0.11
C LEU A 318 21.29 -22.96 -0.19
N VAL A 319 21.09 -21.74 -0.69
CA VAL A 319 19.80 -21.23 -1.17
C VAL A 319 19.96 -20.93 -2.64
N ALA A 320 19.19 -21.62 -3.48
CA ALA A 320 19.16 -21.40 -4.92
C ALA A 320 17.85 -20.70 -5.29
N ILE A 321 17.97 -19.55 -5.95
CA ILE A 321 16.81 -18.75 -6.40
C ILE A 321 16.75 -18.79 -7.92
N ALA A 322 15.56 -18.90 -8.48
CA ALA A 322 15.30 -18.93 -9.92
C ALA A 322 16.01 -17.75 -10.64
N ASP A 323 16.80 -18.04 -11.67
CA ASP A 323 17.53 -17.02 -12.43
C ASP A 323 16.63 -16.38 -13.50
N VAL A 324 15.62 -15.64 -13.05
CA VAL A 324 14.66 -14.93 -13.91
C VAL A 324 15.37 -13.90 -14.79
N ALA A 325 16.50 -13.32 -14.30
CA ALA A 325 17.26 -12.34 -15.06
C ALA A 325 17.85 -12.90 -16.37
N HIS A 326 18.03 -14.22 -16.47
CA HIS A 326 18.46 -14.90 -17.69
C HIS A 326 17.43 -14.76 -18.81
N TYR A 327 16.14 -14.83 -18.48
CA TYR A 327 15.03 -14.80 -19.44
C TYR A 327 14.47 -13.39 -19.63
N VAL A 328 14.36 -12.64 -18.57
CA VAL A 328 13.82 -11.27 -18.57
C VAL A 328 14.98 -10.26 -18.60
N THR A 329 15.42 -9.93 -19.81
CA THR A 329 16.58 -9.05 -19.99
C THR A 329 16.19 -7.55 -19.91
N PRO A 330 17.09 -6.66 -19.42
CA PRO A 330 16.76 -5.24 -19.27
C PRO A 330 16.33 -4.55 -20.57
N GLY A 331 15.10 -4.04 -20.62
CA GLY A 331 14.50 -3.33 -21.74
C GLY A 331 13.84 -4.21 -22.80
N SER A 332 13.61 -5.49 -22.51
CA SER A 332 12.77 -6.38 -23.32
C SER A 332 11.29 -6.13 -23.08
N ALA A 333 10.40 -6.67 -23.91
CA ALA A 333 8.96 -6.56 -23.70
C ALA A 333 8.54 -7.22 -22.37
N LEU A 334 9.13 -8.37 -22.03
CA LEU A 334 8.94 -9.04 -20.73
C LEU A 334 9.35 -8.13 -19.55
N ASP A 335 10.45 -7.36 -19.68
CA ASP A 335 10.91 -6.46 -18.64
C ASP A 335 9.95 -5.26 -18.42
N GLU A 336 9.51 -4.65 -19.51
CA GLU A 336 8.56 -3.53 -19.45
C GLU A 336 7.21 -3.97 -18.87
N GLY A 337 6.72 -5.12 -19.28
CA GLY A 337 5.49 -5.71 -18.75
C GLY A 337 5.61 -6.12 -17.29
N ALA A 338 6.72 -6.73 -16.88
CA ALA A 338 6.98 -7.09 -15.50
C ALA A 338 7.05 -5.86 -14.58
N LEU A 339 7.69 -4.76 -15.04
CA LEU A 339 7.71 -3.49 -14.30
C LEU A 339 6.30 -2.88 -14.18
N MET A 340 5.50 -2.91 -15.24
CA MET A 340 4.12 -2.39 -15.23
C MET A 340 3.23 -3.15 -14.25
N ARG A 341 3.38 -4.48 -14.15
CA ARG A 341 2.66 -5.32 -13.18
C ARG A 341 3.25 -5.15 -11.77
N GLY A 342 4.57 -5.11 -11.66
CA GLY A 342 5.36 -4.94 -10.44
C GLY A 342 5.44 -6.19 -9.57
N ASN A 343 4.37 -6.96 -9.51
CA ASN A 343 4.28 -8.23 -8.78
C ASN A 343 3.12 -9.09 -9.26
N SER A 344 3.18 -10.39 -8.99
CA SER A 344 2.01 -11.28 -9.10
C SER A 344 0.99 -10.95 -8.01
N VAL A 345 -0.30 -11.17 -8.30
CA VAL A 345 -1.41 -10.90 -7.38
C VAL A 345 -2.21 -12.19 -7.17
N TYR A 346 -2.42 -12.57 -5.90
CA TYR A 346 -2.97 -13.87 -5.51
C TYR A 346 -4.41 -13.73 -5.01
N PHE A 347 -5.37 -14.22 -5.79
CA PHE A 347 -6.78 -14.28 -5.41
C PHE A 347 -7.14 -15.69 -4.94
N PRO A 348 -8.22 -15.87 -4.17
CA PRO A 348 -8.63 -17.21 -3.74
C PRO A 348 -8.90 -18.22 -4.87
N ASP A 349 -9.27 -17.74 -6.07
CA ASP A 349 -9.63 -18.57 -7.23
C ASP A 349 -8.60 -18.55 -8.36
N ARG A 350 -7.65 -17.64 -8.35
CA ARG A 350 -6.65 -17.47 -9.42
C ARG A 350 -5.44 -16.66 -8.99
N VAL A 351 -4.38 -16.80 -9.77
CA VAL A 351 -3.22 -15.90 -9.73
C VAL A 351 -3.23 -15.03 -10.99
N VAL A 352 -2.94 -13.75 -10.84
CA VAL A 352 -2.57 -12.86 -11.96
C VAL A 352 -1.05 -12.73 -11.92
N PRO A 353 -0.32 -13.48 -12.77
CA PRO A 353 1.13 -13.59 -12.66
C PRO A 353 1.83 -12.34 -13.22
N MET A 354 3.02 -12.04 -12.72
CA MET A 354 3.89 -10.98 -13.22
C MET A 354 4.48 -11.33 -14.60
N LEU A 355 4.77 -12.59 -14.82
CA LEU A 355 5.39 -13.14 -16.03
C LEU A 355 4.48 -14.19 -16.70
N PRO A 356 4.57 -14.40 -18.03
CA PRO A 356 3.85 -15.46 -18.72
C PRO A 356 4.08 -16.85 -18.09
N GLU A 357 3.08 -17.74 -18.13
CA GLU A 357 3.15 -19.08 -17.52
C GLU A 357 4.32 -19.90 -18.03
N ARG A 358 4.70 -19.73 -19.31
CA ARG A 358 5.89 -20.38 -19.92
C ARG A 358 7.17 -20.07 -19.12
N LEU A 359 7.25 -18.91 -18.48
CA LEU A 359 8.37 -18.54 -17.60
C LEU A 359 8.04 -18.85 -16.15
N SER A 360 6.94 -18.32 -15.62
CA SER A 360 6.65 -18.37 -14.19
C SER A 360 6.38 -19.78 -13.67
N ALA A 361 5.69 -20.62 -14.42
CA ALA A 361 5.33 -21.98 -14.03
C ALA A 361 6.15 -23.08 -14.73
N ASP A 362 7.09 -22.72 -15.62
CA ASP A 362 7.95 -23.68 -16.31
C ASP A 362 9.42 -23.24 -16.23
N LEU A 363 9.95 -22.47 -17.21
CA LEU A 363 11.40 -22.27 -17.39
C LEU A 363 12.11 -21.65 -16.17
N CYS A 364 11.44 -20.81 -15.40
CA CYS A 364 11.98 -20.22 -14.16
C CYS A 364 11.71 -21.10 -12.94
N SER A 365 10.59 -21.82 -12.90
CA SER A 365 10.20 -22.61 -11.72
C SER A 365 11.18 -23.76 -11.45
N LEU A 366 11.68 -23.86 -10.21
CA LEU A 366 12.67 -24.87 -9.78
C LEU A 366 12.03 -26.24 -9.54
N MET A 367 11.31 -26.75 -10.54
CA MET A 367 10.61 -28.04 -10.50
C MET A 367 11.55 -29.20 -10.24
N ASP A 368 11.05 -30.23 -9.58
CA ASP A 368 11.81 -31.45 -9.28
C ASP A 368 12.21 -32.21 -10.52
N GLY A 369 13.40 -32.80 -10.50
CA GLY A 369 13.94 -33.63 -11.58
C GLY A 369 14.34 -32.86 -12.84
N VAL A 370 14.16 -31.55 -12.93
CA VAL A 370 14.46 -30.74 -14.11
C VAL A 370 15.64 -29.81 -13.86
N GLU A 371 16.51 -29.67 -14.88
CA GLU A 371 17.65 -28.71 -14.81
C GLU A 371 17.14 -27.28 -14.94
N ARG A 372 17.47 -26.41 -13.97
CA ARG A 372 17.05 -25.01 -13.93
C ARG A 372 18.20 -24.08 -13.62
N PRO A 373 18.29 -22.92 -14.31
CA PRO A 373 19.27 -21.90 -13.97
C PRO A 373 18.90 -21.23 -12.64
N CYS A 374 19.88 -20.98 -11.80
CA CYS A 374 19.68 -20.33 -10.53
C CYS A 374 20.77 -19.31 -10.22
N LEU A 375 20.43 -18.30 -9.41
CA LEU A 375 21.38 -17.49 -8.67
C LEU A 375 21.43 -18.04 -7.25
N ALA A 376 22.48 -18.82 -6.95
CA ALA A 376 22.60 -19.52 -5.70
C ALA A 376 23.48 -18.74 -4.69
N LEU A 377 23.18 -18.92 -3.42
CA LEU A 377 23.85 -18.31 -2.30
C LEU A 377 24.32 -19.38 -1.32
N GLU A 378 25.63 -19.53 -1.16
CA GLU A 378 26.23 -20.33 -0.11
C GLU A 378 26.43 -19.46 1.13
N ILE A 379 25.94 -19.89 2.29
CA ILE A 379 26.04 -19.19 3.57
C ILE A 379 26.66 -20.12 4.60
N ARG A 380 27.64 -19.63 5.35
CA ARG A 380 28.19 -20.34 6.52
C ARG A 380 27.74 -19.64 7.79
N ILE A 381 27.16 -20.42 8.69
CA ILE A 381 26.73 -19.97 10.02
C ILE A 381 27.46 -20.75 11.10
N ASP A 382 27.65 -20.13 12.26
CA ASP A 382 28.17 -20.82 13.44
C ASP A 382 27.04 -21.63 14.15
N ALA A 383 27.38 -22.30 15.25
CA ALA A 383 26.45 -23.09 16.04
C ALA A 383 25.34 -22.25 16.73
N GLY A 384 25.54 -20.93 16.84
CA GLY A 384 24.56 -19.96 17.32
C GLY A 384 23.69 -19.36 16.22
N GLY A 385 23.91 -19.74 14.96
CA GLY A 385 23.18 -19.23 13.80
C GLY A 385 23.70 -17.91 13.25
N ASN A 386 24.83 -17.38 13.79
CA ASN A 386 25.38 -16.12 13.30
C ASN A 386 26.12 -16.36 11.98
N LYS A 387 25.83 -15.54 10.99
CA LYS A 387 26.49 -15.59 9.70
C LYS A 387 27.98 -15.30 9.81
N GLN A 388 28.80 -16.20 9.27
CA GLN A 388 30.24 -16.07 9.23
C GLN A 388 30.73 -15.55 7.86
N SER A 389 30.20 -16.11 6.79
CA SER A 389 30.56 -15.71 5.41
C SER A 389 29.43 -16.10 4.46
N HIS A 390 29.45 -15.50 3.25
CA HIS A 390 28.58 -15.90 2.16
C HIS A 390 29.21 -15.68 0.79
N ARG A 391 28.71 -16.39 -0.23
CA ARG A 391 29.17 -16.30 -1.61
C ARG A 391 27.99 -16.51 -2.57
N PHE A 392 27.80 -15.59 -3.52
CA PHE A 392 26.86 -15.74 -4.61
C PHE A 392 27.53 -16.46 -5.79
N VAL A 393 26.80 -17.36 -6.42
CA VAL A 393 27.19 -18.06 -7.65
C VAL A 393 26.02 -18.14 -8.60
N ARG A 394 26.29 -18.08 -9.89
CA ARG A 394 25.29 -18.33 -10.91
C ARG A 394 25.43 -19.79 -11.34
N GLY A 395 24.43 -20.61 -11.05
CA GLY A 395 24.51 -22.06 -11.18
C GLY A 395 23.46 -22.67 -12.12
N LEU A 396 23.66 -23.95 -12.41
CA LEU A 396 22.65 -24.83 -12.95
C LEU A 396 22.36 -25.92 -11.91
N MET A 397 21.13 -25.99 -11.44
CA MET A 397 20.69 -26.93 -10.42
C MET A 397 19.68 -27.94 -10.95
N LYS A 398 19.40 -28.96 -10.16
CA LYS A 398 18.32 -29.91 -10.35
C LYS A 398 17.71 -30.23 -9.00
N SER A 399 16.44 -29.85 -8.79
CA SER A 399 15.76 -30.14 -7.53
C SER A 399 15.57 -31.65 -7.34
N ALA A 400 15.83 -32.13 -6.13
CA ALA A 400 15.63 -33.54 -5.77
C ALA A 400 14.17 -33.87 -5.49
N ALA A 401 13.39 -32.89 -5.00
CA ALA A 401 11.94 -33.01 -4.78
C ALA A 401 11.31 -31.63 -4.64
N SER A 402 10.04 -31.52 -5.04
CA SER A 402 9.15 -30.41 -4.68
C SER A 402 8.24 -30.88 -3.56
N LEU A 403 8.44 -30.33 -2.36
CA LEU A 403 7.73 -30.70 -1.15
C LEU A 403 6.70 -29.67 -0.77
N THR A 404 5.61 -30.10 -0.13
CA THR A 404 4.71 -29.16 0.54
C THR A 404 5.16 -28.89 1.98
N TYR A 405 4.77 -27.74 2.54
CA TYR A 405 5.03 -27.43 3.96
C TYR A 405 4.50 -28.55 4.87
N THR A 406 3.34 -29.12 4.56
CA THR A 406 2.73 -30.20 5.31
C THR A 406 3.57 -31.48 5.23
N GLN A 407 4.02 -31.88 4.03
CA GLN A 407 4.86 -33.06 3.85
C GLN A 407 6.19 -32.93 4.60
N ALA A 408 6.86 -31.79 4.47
CA ALA A 408 8.13 -31.53 5.14
C ALA A 408 7.98 -31.56 6.69
N GLN A 409 6.89 -30.97 7.21
CA GLN A 409 6.59 -31.01 8.64
C GLN A 409 6.29 -32.41 9.13
N MET A 410 5.40 -33.15 8.45
CA MET A 410 5.04 -34.52 8.83
C MET A 410 6.26 -35.45 8.83
N ALA A 411 7.14 -35.30 7.85
CA ALA A 411 8.36 -36.12 7.78
C ALA A 411 9.26 -35.92 9.02
N ILE A 412 9.45 -34.68 9.43
CA ILE A 412 10.29 -34.37 10.61
C ILE A 412 9.61 -34.80 11.93
N ASP A 413 8.27 -34.80 11.97
CA ASP A 413 7.46 -35.26 13.10
C ASP A 413 7.36 -36.78 13.18
N GLY A 414 8.09 -37.53 12.31
CA GLY A 414 8.21 -38.99 12.35
C GLY A 414 7.19 -39.72 11.47
N MET A 415 6.54 -39.02 10.53
CA MET A 415 5.58 -39.57 9.56
C MET A 415 6.00 -39.30 8.11
N PRO A 416 7.21 -39.76 7.67
CA PRO A 416 7.66 -39.54 6.33
C PRO A 416 6.84 -40.37 5.33
N ASP A 417 6.55 -39.78 4.17
CA ASP A 417 5.94 -40.45 3.02
C ASP A 417 7.00 -41.02 2.06
N ALA A 418 6.55 -41.58 0.92
CA ALA A 418 7.45 -42.19 -0.08
C ALA A 418 8.43 -41.20 -0.70
N VAL A 419 8.08 -39.92 -0.77
CA VAL A 419 8.91 -38.83 -1.32
C VAL A 419 9.92 -38.34 -0.30
N THR A 420 9.48 -38.13 0.95
CA THR A 420 10.29 -37.52 2.01
C THR A 420 11.19 -38.52 2.73
N ALA A 421 10.83 -39.81 2.78
CA ALA A 421 11.62 -40.84 3.47
C ALA A 421 13.08 -40.95 2.98
N PRO A 422 13.39 -40.94 1.66
CA PRO A 422 14.77 -40.95 1.18
C PRO A 422 15.56 -39.69 1.51
N LEU A 423 14.87 -38.56 1.71
CA LEU A 423 15.46 -37.24 1.96
C LEU A 423 15.57 -36.91 3.44
N LEU A 424 14.97 -37.70 4.32
CA LEU A 424 14.81 -37.38 5.74
C LEU A 424 16.16 -37.15 6.41
N ASP A 425 17.08 -38.12 6.31
CA ASP A 425 18.36 -38.06 7.01
C ASP A 425 19.40 -37.18 6.30
N THR A 426 19.34 -37.11 4.96
CA THR A 426 20.35 -36.45 4.14
C THR A 426 20.05 -34.99 3.83
N VAL A 427 18.77 -34.59 3.87
CA VAL A 427 18.32 -33.23 3.52
C VAL A 427 17.49 -32.61 4.62
N LEU A 428 16.38 -33.22 5.05
CA LEU A 428 15.43 -32.57 5.96
C LEU A 428 15.98 -32.37 7.35
N LYS A 429 16.59 -33.40 7.97
CA LYS A 429 17.20 -33.25 9.30
C LYS A 429 18.33 -32.22 9.34
N PRO A 430 19.28 -32.17 8.36
CA PRO A 430 20.26 -31.10 8.29
C PRO A 430 19.65 -29.71 8.11
N LEU A 431 18.60 -29.56 7.29
CA LEU A 431 17.87 -28.30 7.14
C LEU A 431 17.24 -27.84 8.47
N TRP A 432 16.56 -28.75 9.20
CA TRP A 432 16.01 -28.44 10.51
C TRP A 432 17.09 -28.09 11.53
N ALA A 433 18.25 -28.76 11.51
CA ALA A 433 19.36 -28.43 12.38
C ALA A 433 19.90 -27.01 12.11
N ALA A 434 20.05 -26.64 10.85
CA ALA A 434 20.42 -25.29 10.45
C ALA A 434 19.37 -24.26 10.87
N TYR A 435 18.07 -24.57 10.65
CA TYR A 435 16.96 -23.72 11.10
C TYR A 435 16.97 -23.49 12.61
N ARG A 436 17.20 -24.52 13.43
CA ARG A 436 17.29 -24.37 14.90
C ARG A 436 18.46 -23.47 15.33
N ALA A 437 19.54 -23.42 14.55
CA ALA A 437 20.61 -22.46 14.78
C ALA A 437 20.17 -21.04 14.41
N LEU A 438 19.50 -20.86 13.24
CA LEU A 438 18.97 -19.56 12.80
C LEU A 438 17.90 -19.01 13.76
N GLU A 439 17.04 -19.88 14.31
CA GLU A 439 16.02 -19.54 15.31
C GLU A 439 16.66 -18.91 16.56
N LYS A 440 17.80 -19.45 17.05
CA LYS A 440 18.53 -18.85 18.17
C LYS A 440 19.05 -17.45 17.84
N ALA A 441 19.60 -17.26 16.63
CA ALA A 441 20.06 -15.94 16.18
C ALA A 441 18.92 -14.96 16.01
N ARG A 442 17.73 -15.43 15.53
CA ARG A 442 16.51 -14.66 15.44
C ARG A 442 16.05 -14.17 16.82
N ASP A 443 16.02 -15.07 17.81
CA ASP A 443 15.59 -14.72 19.18
C ASP A 443 16.51 -13.65 19.78
N GLN A 444 17.83 -13.72 19.53
CA GLN A 444 18.78 -12.67 19.93
C GLN A 444 18.57 -11.35 19.19
N ARG A 445 18.09 -11.38 17.94
CA ARG A 445 17.77 -10.20 17.15
C ARG A 445 16.50 -9.50 17.63
N GLU A 446 15.59 -10.22 18.30
CA GLU A 446 14.30 -9.73 18.80
C GLU A 446 13.48 -9.00 17.75
N PRO A 447 13.09 -9.63 16.61
CA PRO A 447 12.19 -9.03 15.65
C PRO A 447 10.82 -8.76 16.29
N LEU A 448 10.02 -7.88 15.69
CA LEU A 448 8.68 -7.59 16.16
C LEU A 448 7.73 -8.78 15.95
N GLU A 449 7.16 -9.30 17.03
CA GLU A 449 6.33 -10.52 17.03
C GLU A 449 4.82 -10.19 17.06
N ILE A 450 4.29 -9.74 15.94
CA ILE A 450 2.85 -9.52 15.80
C ILE A 450 2.17 -10.78 15.32
N ASN A 451 1.18 -11.25 16.08
CA ASN A 451 0.33 -12.36 15.65
C ASN A 451 -0.77 -11.83 14.72
N SER A 452 -0.67 -12.17 13.45
CA SER A 452 -1.67 -11.82 12.42
C SER A 452 -2.05 -13.10 11.65
N PRO A 453 -3.06 -13.84 12.13
CA PRO A 453 -3.48 -15.08 11.48
C PRO A 453 -4.05 -14.80 10.08
N GLU A 454 -3.58 -15.55 9.07
CA GLU A 454 -4.06 -15.48 7.71
C GLU A 454 -5.32 -16.34 7.52
N ARG A 455 -6.26 -15.83 6.71
CA ARG A 455 -7.46 -16.59 6.34
C ARG A 455 -7.17 -17.48 5.14
N LYS A 456 -7.67 -18.71 5.19
CA LYS A 456 -7.70 -19.62 4.05
C LYS A 456 -9.15 -19.79 3.61
N ILE A 457 -9.45 -19.40 2.37
CA ILE A 457 -10.75 -19.61 1.73
C ILE A 457 -10.64 -20.86 0.87
N ILE A 458 -11.47 -21.86 1.13
CA ILE A 458 -11.54 -23.09 0.36
C ILE A 458 -12.71 -22.98 -0.62
N LEU A 459 -12.41 -23.14 -1.89
CA LEU A 459 -13.38 -23.07 -2.99
C LEU A 459 -13.67 -24.45 -3.55
N SER A 460 -14.90 -24.63 -4.06
CA SER A 460 -15.23 -25.77 -4.92
C SER A 460 -14.56 -25.62 -6.30
N PRO A 461 -14.50 -26.66 -7.14
CA PRO A 461 -14.00 -26.58 -8.51
C PRO A 461 -14.74 -25.51 -9.36
N GLU A 462 -16.00 -25.25 -9.06
CA GLU A 462 -16.83 -24.22 -9.70
C GLU A 462 -16.53 -22.81 -9.15
N GLY A 463 -15.79 -22.70 -8.03
CA GLY A 463 -15.40 -21.45 -7.39
C GLY A 463 -16.34 -20.98 -6.26
N LYS A 464 -17.30 -21.82 -5.82
CA LYS A 464 -18.15 -21.51 -4.65
C LYS A 464 -17.36 -21.70 -3.36
N VAL A 465 -17.54 -20.80 -2.38
CA VAL A 465 -16.87 -20.90 -1.08
C VAL A 465 -17.45 -22.08 -0.29
N LEU A 466 -16.61 -23.06 0.03
CA LEU A 466 -16.95 -24.23 0.84
C LEU A 466 -16.73 -23.95 2.32
N SER A 467 -15.60 -23.34 2.68
CA SER A 467 -15.27 -23.01 4.06
C SER A 467 -14.29 -21.85 4.12
N ILE A 468 -14.27 -21.19 5.27
CA ILE A 468 -13.30 -20.14 5.61
C ILE A 468 -12.70 -20.54 6.95
N GLY A 469 -11.37 -20.69 7.00
CA GLY A 469 -10.62 -21.04 8.19
C GLY A 469 -9.37 -20.19 8.36
N LEU A 470 -8.57 -20.51 9.36
CA LEU A 470 -7.24 -19.94 9.55
C LEU A 470 -6.20 -20.87 8.89
N ARG A 471 -5.12 -20.28 8.39
CA ARG A 471 -4.00 -21.02 7.83
C ARG A 471 -3.10 -21.53 8.97
N ASP A 472 -2.76 -22.81 8.95
CA ASP A 472 -1.80 -23.39 9.87
C ASP A 472 -0.39 -22.84 9.59
N ARG A 473 0.37 -22.57 10.64
CA ARG A 473 1.76 -22.10 10.54
C ARG A 473 2.69 -23.13 11.20
N PHE A 474 3.35 -23.94 10.37
CA PHE A 474 4.30 -24.97 10.78
C PHE A 474 5.73 -24.42 10.96
N ASP A 475 6.59 -25.16 11.62
CA ASP A 475 8.03 -24.87 11.67
C ASP A 475 8.67 -24.91 10.28
N ALA A 476 8.14 -25.72 9.35
CA ALA A 476 8.54 -25.72 7.94
C ALA A 476 8.43 -24.33 7.28
N HIS A 477 7.36 -23.55 7.58
CA HIS A 477 7.21 -22.18 7.11
C HIS A 477 8.29 -21.26 7.69
N ARG A 478 8.56 -21.39 8.99
CA ARG A 478 9.59 -20.59 9.69
C ARG A 478 11.00 -20.89 9.19
N LEU A 479 11.27 -22.17 8.87
CA LEU A 479 12.52 -22.61 8.29
C LEU A 479 12.82 -21.87 6.98
N ILE A 480 11.87 -21.89 6.04
CA ILE A 480 12.01 -21.18 4.77
C ILE A 480 12.10 -19.66 5.02
N GLU A 481 11.22 -19.10 5.86
CA GLU A 481 11.21 -17.67 6.20
C GLU A 481 12.59 -17.19 6.69
N GLU A 482 13.22 -17.87 7.66
CA GLU A 482 14.53 -17.46 8.21
C GLU A 482 15.66 -17.61 7.17
N MET A 483 15.65 -18.66 6.35
CA MET A 483 16.61 -18.80 5.25
C MET A 483 16.46 -17.70 4.21
N MET A 484 15.21 -17.32 3.87
CA MET A 484 14.93 -16.23 2.92
C MET A 484 15.31 -14.86 3.52
N ILE A 485 15.02 -14.62 4.81
CA ILE A 485 15.44 -13.39 5.49
C ILE A 485 16.96 -13.25 5.45
N LEU A 486 17.69 -14.30 5.79
CA LEU A 486 19.15 -14.31 5.79
C LEU A 486 19.70 -14.07 4.37
N SER A 487 19.12 -14.69 3.35
CA SER A 487 19.51 -14.51 1.95
C SER A 487 19.29 -13.06 1.49
N ASN A 488 18.18 -12.45 1.85
CA ASN A 488 17.85 -11.05 1.59
C ASN A 488 18.85 -10.08 2.25
N VAL A 489 19.30 -10.39 3.47
CA VAL A 489 20.36 -9.63 4.17
C VAL A 489 21.67 -9.76 3.41
N CYS A 490 22.08 -10.98 3.01
CA CYS A 490 23.32 -11.21 2.25
C CYS A 490 23.35 -10.44 0.93
N ALA A 491 22.23 -10.39 0.21
CA ALA A 491 22.12 -9.63 -1.03
C ALA A 491 22.32 -8.12 -0.80
N ALA A 492 21.66 -7.55 0.21
CA ALA A 492 21.80 -6.14 0.56
C ALA A 492 23.25 -5.81 0.99
N GLU A 493 23.86 -6.64 1.82
CA GLU A 493 25.24 -6.44 2.27
C GLU A 493 26.24 -6.49 1.13
N THR A 494 26.12 -7.48 0.23
CA THR A 494 27.01 -7.61 -0.94
C THR A 494 26.93 -6.40 -1.85
N LEU A 495 25.72 -5.91 -2.15
CA LEU A 495 25.53 -4.75 -3.03
C LEU A 495 26.04 -3.46 -2.40
N GLU A 496 25.86 -3.27 -1.08
CA GLU A 496 26.46 -2.12 -0.38
C GLU A 496 28.00 -2.19 -0.37
N GLU A 497 28.58 -3.35 -0.07
CA GLU A 497 30.03 -3.55 -0.09
C GLU A 497 30.62 -3.23 -1.48
N LYS A 498 29.95 -3.68 -2.53
CA LYS A 498 30.31 -3.40 -3.93
C LYS A 498 29.97 -1.98 -4.38
N ARG A 499 29.28 -1.18 -3.55
CA ARG A 499 28.77 0.16 -3.90
C ARG A 499 27.92 0.14 -5.18
N SER A 500 27.15 -0.94 -5.35
CA SER A 500 26.24 -1.13 -6.48
C SER A 500 24.90 -0.44 -6.21
N PRO A 501 24.22 0.06 -7.25
CA PRO A 501 22.83 0.51 -7.10
C PRO A 501 21.93 -0.58 -6.52
N LEU A 502 21.04 -0.22 -5.58
CA LEU A 502 20.23 -1.16 -4.82
C LEU A 502 18.85 -0.55 -4.53
N ILE A 503 17.83 -1.39 -4.59
CA ILE A 503 16.51 -1.11 -4.03
C ILE A 503 16.37 -1.91 -2.73
N TYR A 504 16.27 -1.19 -1.62
CA TYR A 504 16.02 -1.79 -0.31
C TYR A 504 14.54 -2.06 -0.09
N ARG A 505 14.24 -3.04 0.74
CA ARG A 505 12.94 -3.18 1.39
C ARG A 505 13.03 -2.52 2.76
N VAL A 506 12.53 -1.31 2.87
CA VAL A 506 12.64 -0.52 4.10
C VAL A 506 11.33 -0.52 4.89
N HIS A 507 11.47 -0.60 6.19
CA HIS A 507 10.35 -0.46 7.13
C HIS A 507 10.78 0.55 8.21
N ASP A 508 10.30 1.77 8.08
CA ASP A 508 10.65 2.86 8.99
C ASP A 508 10.04 2.68 10.38
N GLN A 509 10.58 3.40 11.33
CA GLN A 509 10.04 3.44 12.69
C GLN A 509 8.64 4.06 12.71
N PRO A 510 7.78 3.66 13.67
CA PRO A 510 6.51 4.33 13.89
C PRO A 510 6.67 5.82 14.16
N SER A 511 5.78 6.65 13.60
CA SER A 511 5.82 8.09 13.82
C SER A 511 5.53 8.46 15.28
N GLU A 512 6.12 9.57 15.77
CA GLU A 512 5.89 10.08 17.13
C GLU A 512 4.39 10.23 17.46
N THR A 513 3.58 10.68 16.49
CA THR A 513 2.12 10.80 16.67
C THR A 513 1.46 9.45 16.94
N LYS A 514 1.86 8.39 16.21
CA LYS A 514 1.33 7.04 16.41
C LYS A 514 1.79 6.45 17.74
N LEU A 515 3.06 6.70 18.14
CA LEU A 515 3.59 6.26 19.43
C LEU A 515 2.90 6.94 20.60
N ALA A 516 2.58 8.24 20.48
CA ALA A 516 1.82 8.96 21.50
C ALA A 516 0.39 8.38 21.64
N ALA A 517 -0.30 8.15 20.50
CA ALA A 517 -1.63 7.55 20.51
C ALA A 517 -1.62 6.12 21.12
N LEU A 518 -0.61 5.31 20.80
CA LEU A 518 -0.43 3.99 21.43
C LEU A 518 -0.26 4.13 22.95
N GLY A 519 0.59 5.07 23.41
CA GLY A 519 0.82 5.28 24.84
C GLY A 519 -0.43 5.77 25.58
N ASP A 520 -1.23 6.62 24.97
CA ASP A 520 -2.50 7.09 25.52
C ASP A 520 -3.51 5.94 25.59
N PHE A 521 -3.58 5.10 24.53
CA PHE A 521 -4.43 3.92 24.54
C PHE A 521 -4.01 2.90 25.61
N LEU A 522 -2.72 2.53 25.71
CA LEU A 522 -2.22 1.57 26.69
C LEU A 522 -2.52 2.02 28.13
N ALA A 523 -2.52 3.32 28.40
CA ALA A 523 -2.91 3.87 29.70
C ALA A 523 -4.38 3.56 30.04
N THR A 524 -5.29 3.47 29.08
CA THR A 524 -6.71 3.14 29.30
C THR A 524 -6.92 1.72 29.78
N VAL A 525 -5.98 0.82 29.44
CA VAL A 525 -5.97 -0.61 29.85
C VAL A 525 -4.94 -0.89 30.96
N ASN A 526 -4.54 0.15 31.72
CA ASN A 526 -3.57 0.10 32.82
C ASN A 526 -2.18 -0.46 32.44
N MET A 527 -1.78 -0.33 31.18
CA MET A 527 -0.44 -0.69 30.72
C MET A 527 0.43 0.56 30.51
N LYS A 528 1.72 0.43 30.86
CA LYS A 528 2.66 1.55 30.80
C LYS A 528 3.44 1.55 29.48
N TRP A 529 3.48 2.71 28.82
CA TRP A 529 4.36 3.00 27.70
C TRP A 529 5.29 4.17 28.06
N ALA A 530 6.61 3.93 28.08
CA ALA A 530 7.57 4.97 28.41
C ALA A 530 7.65 6.00 27.27
N LYS A 531 7.13 7.22 27.51
CA LYS A 531 7.19 8.33 26.55
C LYS A 531 8.63 8.86 26.44
N GLY A 532 9.02 9.32 25.24
CA GLY A 532 10.33 9.95 25.00
C GLY A 532 11.51 8.99 24.81
N GLN A 533 11.33 7.68 24.90
CA GLN A 533 12.36 6.71 24.56
C GLN A 533 12.22 6.32 23.09
N PRO A 534 13.35 6.04 22.38
CA PRO A 534 13.31 5.54 21.00
C PRO A 534 12.49 4.25 20.90
N PRO A 535 11.67 4.08 19.85
CA PRO A 535 10.97 2.83 19.63
C PRO A 535 11.96 1.73 19.27
N SER A 536 11.70 0.50 19.74
CA SER A 536 12.41 -0.70 19.32
C SER A 536 11.44 -1.89 19.29
N PRO A 537 11.66 -2.91 18.45
CA PRO A 537 10.83 -4.10 18.42
C PRO A 537 10.67 -4.75 19.80
N ALA A 538 11.75 -4.88 20.57
CA ALA A 538 11.74 -5.44 21.94
C ALA A 538 10.74 -4.73 22.86
N ARG A 539 10.57 -3.41 22.75
CA ARG A 539 9.59 -2.67 23.56
C ARG A 539 8.15 -3.01 23.19
N PHE A 540 7.88 -3.23 21.92
CA PHE A 540 6.56 -3.69 21.48
C PHE A 540 6.31 -5.14 21.89
N ASN A 541 7.32 -6.02 21.74
CA ASN A 541 7.23 -7.41 22.19
C ASN A 541 6.91 -7.48 23.67
N ARG A 542 7.56 -6.64 24.50
CA ARG A 542 7.24 -6.58 25.94
C ARG A 542 5.79 -6.19 26.22
N VAL A 543 5.20 -5.27 25.42
CA VAL A 543 3.78 -4.90 25.54
C VAL A 543 2.89 -6.08 25.14
N LEU A 544 3.23 -6.78 24.04
CA LEU A 544 2.49 -7.95 23.55
C LEU A 544 2.55 -9.11 24.56
N GLU A 545 3.71 -9.39 25.15
CA GLU A 545 3.89 -10.40 26.20
C GLU A 545 3.02 -10.10 27.45
N LEU A 546 3.07 -8.84 27.93
CA LEU A 546 2.26 -8.43 29.08
C LEU A 546 0.76 -8.49 28.78
N ALA A 547 0.37 -8.27 27.53
CA ALA A 547 -1.01 -8.34 27.09
C ALA A 547 -1.51 -9.78 26.92
N ALA A 548 -0.64 -10.73 26.58
CA ALA A 548 -0.99 -12.10 26.19
C ALA A 548 -1.89 -12.84 27.21
N ALA A 549 -1.72 -12.58 28.50
CA ALA A 549 -2.51 -13.16 29.57
C ALA A 549 -3.79 -12.35 29.92
N THR A 550 -4.09 -11.27 29.19
CA THR A 550 -5.23 -10.39 29.45
C THR A 550 -6.34 -10.56 28.41
N GLU A 551 -7.54 -10.13 28.77
CA GLU A 551 -8.68 -10.07 27.81
C GLU A 551 -8.43 -9.09 26.64
N HIS A 552 -7.40 -8.24 26.73
CA HIS A 552 -7.05 -7.23 25.74
C HIS A 552 -5.98 -7.68 24.74
N ALA A 553 -5.49 -8.93 24.83
CA ALA A 553 -4.37 -9.43 24.02
C ALA A 553 -4.51 -9.16 22.53
N GLU A 554 -5.63 -9.57 21.92
CA GLU A 554 -5.85 -9.40 20.47
C GLU A 554 -5.99 -7.92 20.06
N MET A 555 -6.67 -7.13 20.90
CA MET A 555 -6.84 -5.69 20.66
C MET A 555 -5.50 -4.97 20.69
N ILE A 556 -4.66 -5.27 21.68
CA ILE A 556 -3.31 -4.68 21.81
C ILE A 556 -2.46 -5.10 20.60
N ASN A 557 -2.52 -6.36 20.20
CA ASN A 557 -1.83 -6.85 19.00
C ASN A 557 -2.24 -6.07 17.73
N GLU A 558 -3.53 -5.85 17.53
CA GLU A 558 -4.03 -5.07 16.38
C GLU A 558 -3.61 -3.59 16.45
N ILE A 559 -3.63 -2.97 17.62
CA ILE A 559 -3.19 -1.57 17.79
C ILE A 559 -1.68 -1.46 17.59
N VAL A 560 -0.89 -2.40 18.09
CA VAL A 560 0.54 -2.45 17.84
C VAL A 560 0.81 -2.57 16.33
N LEU A 561 0.09 -3.44 15.62
CA LEU A 561 0.18 -3.58 14.16
C LEU A 561 -0.16 -2.25 13.45
N ARG A 562 -1.25 -1.58 13.80
CA ARG A 562 -1.66 -0.29 13.22
C ARG A 562 -0.70 0.86 13.52
N THR A 563 0.04 0.74 14.62
CA THR A 563 1.06 1.72 15.01
C THR A 563 2.25 1.69 14.05
N GLN A 564 2.55 0.54 13.45
CA GLN A 564 3.70 0.39 12.56
C GLN A 564 3.60 1.29 11.31
N ALA A 565 4.75 1.61 10.74
CA ALA A 565 4.84 2.15 9.38
C ALA A 565 4.54 1.03 8.37
N GLN A 566 4.21 1.40 7.14
CA GLN A 566 4.16 0.41 6.06
C GLN A 566 5.55 0.27 5.43
N ALA A 567 5.96 -0.96 5.17
CA ALA A 567 7.16 -1.22 4.40
C ALA A 567 7.01 -0.71 2.95
N ILE A 568 8.11 -0.20 2.39
CA ILE A 568 8.18 0.32 1.02
C ILE A 568 9.47 -0.15 0.36
N TYR A 569 9.58 0.05 -0.94
CA TYR A 569 10.84 -0.02 -1.66
C TYR A 569 11.45 1.37 -1.77
N ASP A 570 12.73 1.53 -1.46
CA ASP A 570 13.45 2.80 -1.59
C ASP A 570 14.94 2.55 -1.92
N THR A 571 15.60 3.54 -2.50
CA THR A 571 17.04 3.55 -2.71
C THR A 571 17.83 4.03 -1.49
N ASP A 572 17.13 4.68 -0.54
CA ASP A 572 17.71 5.13 0.72
C ASP A 572 17.52 4.05 1.80
N ASN A 573 18.60 3.61 2.44
CA ASN A 573 18.55 2.60 3.48
C ASN A 573 18.04 3.19 4.80
N LEU A 574 16.80 2.87 5.18
CA LEU A 574 16.20 3.21 6.48
C LEU A 574 16.22 2.01 7.45
N GLY A 575 16.76 0.88 7.04
CA GLY A 575 16.66 -0.39 7.75
C GLY A 575 15.26 -1.01 7.69
N HIS A 576 15.08 -2.13 8.36
CA HIS A 576 13.78 -2.81 8.45
C HIS A 576 13.39 -2.97 9.93
N PHE A 577 12.64 -1.99 10.45
CA PHE A 577 12.27 -1.92 11.87
C PHE A 577 11.61 -3.20 12.37
N GLY A 578 10.59 -3.73 11.68
CA GLY A 578 9.88 -4.92 12.13
C GLY A 578 10.75 -6.18 12.22
N LEU A 579 11.72 -6.36 11.30
CA LEU A 579 12.67 -7.46 11.34
C LEU A 579 13.89 -7.19 12.23
N ASN A 580 14.02 -5.98 12.76
CA ASN A 580 15.18 -5.50 13.50
C ASN A 580 16.50 -5.67 12.71
N LEU A 581 16.48 -5.33 11.42
CA LEU A 581 17.59 -5.47 10.50
C LEU A 581 18.04 -4.10 9.99
N ARG A 582 19.37 -3.94 9.84
CA ARG A 582 19.98 -2.70 9.33
C ARG A 582 20.00 -2.63 7.81
N LYS A 583 20.09 -3.78 7.14
CA LYS A 583 20.21 -3.91 5.68
C LYS A 583 19.29 -5.02 5.25
N TYR A 584 18.37 -4.69 4.34
CA TYR A 584 17.39 -5.67 3.85
C TYR A 584 16.94 -5.31 2.45
N ALA A 585 17.02 -6.27 1.53
CA ALA A 585 16.54 -6.14 0.16
C ALA A 585 15.84 -7.45 -0.24
N HIS A 586 14.81 -7.37 -1.04
CA HIS A 586 14.15 -8.57 -1.55
C HIS A 586 14.98 -9.17 -2.68
N PHE A 587 15.30 -10.46 -2.55
CA PHE A 587 16.13 -11.23 -3.48
C PHE A 587 15.50 -12.58 -3.85
N THR A 588 14.66 -13.12 -2.98
CA THR A 588 14.30 -14.54 -2.96
C THR A 588 13.06 -14.93 -3.77
N SER A 589 12.40 -13.98 -4.46
CA SER A 589 11.20 -14.31 -5.25
C SER A 589 11.09 -13.49 -6.54
N PRO A 590 12.04 -13.65 -7.50
CA PRO A 590 12.09 -12.86 -8.74
C PRO A 590 11.01 -13.28 -9.77
N ILE A 591 10.37 -14.44 -9.65
CA ILE A 591 9.27 -14.85 -10.54
C ILE A 591 8.05 -13.96 -10.30
N ARG A 592 7.82 -13.56 -9.04
CA ARG A 592 6.62 -12.86 -8.61
C ARG A 592 6.84 -11.45 -8.09
N ARG A 593 8.08 -10.94 -7.99
CA ARG A 593 8.38 -9.56 -7.56
C ARG A 593 9.48 -8.94 -8.43
N TYR A 594 9.13 -7.83 -9.06
CA TYR A 594 10.10 -7.07 -9.88
C TYR A 594 11.26 -6.50 -9.07
N ALA A 595 11.05 -6.19 -7.77
CA ALA A 595 12.12 -5.75 -6.88
C ALA A 595 13.27 -6.75 -6.81
N ASP A 596 12.95 -8.03 -6.69
CA ASP A 596 13.92 -9.13 -6.60
C ASP A 596 14.70 -9.27 -7.92
N LEU A 597 14.02 -9.14 -9.06
CA LEU A 597 14.66 -9.16 -10.38
C LEU A 597 15.70 -8.03 -10.52
N ILE A 598 15.40 -6.83 -10.03
CA ILE A 598 16.36 -5.71 -10.01
C ILE A 598 17.56 -6.03 -9.13
N VAL A 599 17.35 -6.65 -7.95
CA VAL A 599 18.43 -7.05 -7.04
C VAL A 599 19.29 -8.15 -7.68
N HIS A 600 18.69 -9.14 -8.35
CA HIS A 600 19.41 -10.15 -9.14
C HIS A 600 20.31 -9.53 -10.19
N ARG A 601 19.78 -8.63 -11.01
CA ARG A 601 20.55 -7.93 -12.05
C ARG A 601 21.70 -7.09 -11.44
N ALA A 602 21.44 -6.46 -10.28
CA ALA A 602 22.48 -5.70 -9.58
C ALA A 602 23.61 -6.63 -9.10
N LEU A 603 23.31 -7.80 -8.54
CA LEU A 603 24.28 -8.82 -8.13
C LEU A 603 25.08 -9.36 -9.31
N ILE A 604 24.40 -9.69 -10.43
CA ILE A 604 25.03 -10.17 -11.66
C ILE A 604 26.08 -9.16 -12.14
N SER A 605 25.71 -7.87 -12.21
CA SER A 605 26.65 -6.82 -12.61
C SER A 605 27.79 -6.61 -11.60
N ALA A 606 27.46 -6.53 -10.30
CA ALA A 606 28.43 -6.20 -9.25
C ALA A 606 29.48 -7.30 -9.04
N LEU A 607 29.12 -8.55 -9.33
CA LEU A 607 29.98 -9.73 -9.16
C LEU A 607 30.54 -10.26 -10.47
N GLY A 608 30.18 -9.70 -11.63
CA GLY A 608 30.66 -10.15 -12.95
C GLY A 608 30.16 -11.53 -13.34
N LEU A 609 28.90 -11.86 -12.97
CA LEU A 609 28.31 -13.18 -13.19
C LEU A 609 27.63 -13.35 -14.57
N GLY A 610 27.65 -12.31 -15.40
CA GLY A 610 27.05 -12.29 -16.75
C GLY A 610 26.91 -10.87 -17.31
N GLU A 611 26.45 -10.77 -18.54
CA GLU A 611 26.24 -9.50 -19.26
C GLU A 611 24.80 -8.99 -19.20
N ASP A 612 23.89 -9.80 -18.69
CA ASP A 612 22.45 -9.56 -18.53
C ASP A 612 22.09 -8.89 -17.19
N GLY A 613 23.09 -8.38 -16.49
CA GLY A 613 22.93 -7.64 -15.24
C GLY A 613 22.34 -6.23 -15.41
N LEU A 614 22.26 -5.50 -14.31
CA LEU A 614 21.71 -4.14 -14.28
C LEU A 614 22.58 -3.21 -15.13
N LYS A 615 21.98 -2.60 -16.16
CA LYS A 615 22.63 -1.56 -16.97
C LYS A 615 22.86 -0.31 -16.12
N LYS A 616 23.76 0.59 -16.59
CA LYS A 616 23.98 1.88 -15.92
C LYS A 616 22.67 2.63 -15.74
N THR A 617 22.21 2.67 -14.49
CA THR A 617 20.93 3.29 -14.10
C THR A 617 21.24 4.42 -13.13
N SER A 618 20.66 5.60 -13.33
CA SER A 618 20.87 6.69 -12.38
C SER A 618 20.10 6.45 -11.08
N PRO A 619 20.54 7.00 -9.95
CA PRO A 619 19.81 6.89 -8.68
C PRO A 619 18.36 7.38 -8.78
N GLU A 620 18.09 8.43 -9.57
CA GLU A 620 16.76 8.97 -9.79
C GLU A 620 15.86 8.01 -10.59
N GLN A 621 16.44 7.30 -11.58
CA GLN A 621 15.70 6.28 -12.32
C GLN A 621 15.34 5.10 -11.42
N LEU A 622 16.29 4.62 -10.63
CA LEU A 622 16.06 3.52 -9.69
C LEU A 622 15.01 3.89 -8.62
N LYS A 623 15.04 5.14 -8.15
CA LYS A 623 14.03 5.65 -7.20
C LYS A 623 12.62 5.64 -7.79
N LYS A 624 12.47 6.02 -9.07
CA LYS A 624 11.18 5.92 -9.77
C LYS A 624 10.68 4.49 -9.89
N VAL A 625 11.59 3.54 -10.14
CA VAL A 625 11.25 2.11 -10.13
C VAL A 625 10.75 1.68 -8.75
N ALA A 626 11.47 2.06 -7.68
CA ALA A 626 11.09 1.75 -6.29
C ALA A 626 9.70 2.33 -5.92
N GLU A 627 9.43 3.58 -6.33
CA GLU A 627 8.11 4.20 -6.15
C GLU A 627 7.01 3.45 -6.93
N ALA A 628 7.28 3.06 -8.18
CA ALA A 628 6.34 2.34 -9.04
C ALA A 628 5.99 0.96 -8.46
N ILE A 629 7.00 0.16 -8.08
CA ILE A 629 6.76 -1.18 -7.53
C ILE A 629 6.11 -1.14 -6.13
N THR A 630 6.36 -0.09 -5.33
CA THR A 630 5.61 0.13 -4.09
C THR A 630 4.13 0.43 -4.37
N ALA A 631 3.83 1.20 -5.41
CA ALA A 631 2.46 1.51 -5.79
C ALA A 631 1.73 0.27 -6.33
N THR A 632 2.39 -0.56 -7.15
CA THR A 632 1.80 -1.80 -7.67
C THR A 632 1.56 -2.85 -6.57
N GLU A 633 2.49 -3.00 -5.61
CA GLU A 633 2.32 -3.86 -4.45
C GLU A 633 1.06 -3.46 -3.64
N ARG A 634 0.91 -2.17 -3.34
CA ARG A 634 -0.26 -1.66 -2.59
C ARG A 634 -1.56 -1.86 -3.36
N ARG A 635 -1.52 -1.69 -4.67
CA ARG A 635 -2.65 -1.96 -5.56
C ARG A 635 -3.05 -3.44 -5.51
N GLY A 636 -2.09 -4.35 -5.61
CA GLY A 636 -2.29 -5.81 -5.50
C GLY A 636 -2.92 -6.18 -4.15
N MET A 637 -2.30 -5.76 -3.04
CA MET A 637 -2.81 -6.02 -1.68
C MET A 637 -4.24 -5.48 -1.45
N ALA A 638 -4.57 -4.32 -2.02
CA ALA A 638 -5.92 -3.77 -1.91
C ALA A 638 -6.93 -4.62 -2.68
N ALA A 639 -6.57 -5.11 -3.87
CA ALA A 639 -7.41 -5.97 -4.69
C ALA A 639 -7.63 -7.35 -4.05
N GLU A 640 -6.57 -7.99 -3.53
CA GLU A 640 -6.63 -9.27 -2.82
C GLU A 640 -7.57 -9.19 -1.61
N ARG A 641 -7.43 -8.14 -0.79
CA ARG A 641 -8.30 -7.92 0.37
C ARG A 641 -9.75 -7.70 -0.05
N GLU A 642 -9.99 -6.88 -1.09
CA GLU A 642 -11.33 -6.60 -1.57
C GLU A 642 -12.00 -7.85 -2.15
N ALA A 643 -11.26 -8.70 -2.88
CA ALA A 643 -11.77 -9.98 -3.34
C ALA A 643 -12.10 -10.92 -2.17
N THR A 644 -11.21 -11.01 -1.18
CA THR A 644 -11.43 -11.79 0.04
C THR A 644 -12.71 -11.36 0.76
N ASP A 645 -12.93 -10.05 0.95
CA ASP A 645 -14.14 -9.51 1.56
C ASP A 645 -15.40 -9.92 0.79
N ARG A 646 -15.34 -9.92 -0.56
CA ARG A 646 -16.47 -10.36 -1.42
C ARG A 646 -16.75 -11.86 -1.29
N TYR A 647 -15.73 -12.70 -1.25
CA TYR A 647 -15.90 -14.14 -1.02
C TYR A 647 -16.51 -14.42 0.36
N VAL A 648 -16.05 -13.71 1.39
CA VAL A 648 -16.63 -13.80 2.74
C VAL A 648 -18.09 -13.36 2.74
N ALA A 649 -18.41 -12.26 2.08
CA ALA A 649 -19.80 -11.79 1.97
C ALA A 649 -20.67 -12.76 1.16
N ALA A 650 -20.14 -13.39 0.10
CA ALA A 650 -20.85 -14.42 -0.65
C ALA A 650 -21.16 -15.65 0.21
N PHE A 651 -20.19 -16.13 0.98
CA PHE A 651 -20.39 -17.23 1.94
C PHE A 651 -21.43 -16.92 2.99
N LEU A 652 -21.41 -15.69 3.52
CA LEU A 652 -22.34 -15.26 4.56
C LEU A 652 -23.73 -14.87 4.03
N SER A 653 -23.89 -14.64 2.72
CA SER A 653 -25.18 -14.27 2.14
C SER A 653 -26.26 -15.34 2.32
N GLU A 654 -25.87 -16.62 2.39
CA GLU A 654 -26.76 -17.75 2.69
C GLU A 654 -27.10 -17.85 4.20
N ARG A 655 -26.48 -17.03 5.06
CA ARG A 655 -26.61 -17.07 6.52
C ARG A 655 -27.19 -15.76 7.11
N VAL A 656 -27.88 -14.97 6.27
CA VAL A 656 -28.59 -13.76 6.72
C VAL A 656 -29.62 -14.14 7.79
N GLY A 657 -29.68 -13.37 8.87
CA GLY A 657 -30.49 -13.65 10.07
C GLY A 657 -29.77 -14.49 11.15
N ALA A 658 -28.66 -15.15 10.82
CA ALA A 658 -27.86 -15.90 11.80
C ALA A 658 -27.14 -14.98 12.78
N THR A 659 -26.83 -15.50 13.96
CA THR A 659 -26.10 -14.80 15.03
C THR A 659 -24.67 -15.35 15.11
N PHE A 660 -23.71 -14.45 15.30
CA PHE A 660 -22.29 -14.75 15.33
C PHE A 660 -21.61 -14.12 16.55
N ASP A 661 -20.61 -14.80 17.07
CA ASP A 661 -19.67 -14.21 18.00
C ASP A 661 -18.66 -13.34 17.21
N ALA A 662 -18.41 -12.16 17.72
CA ALA A 662 -17.62 -11.15 17.05
C ALA A 662 -16.83 -10.29 18.03
N ARG A 663 -15.91 -9.49 17.51
CA ARG A 663 -15.13 -8.53 18.28
C ARG A 663 -15.19 -7.15 17.62
N ILE A 664 -15.30 -6.10 18.43
CA ILE A 664 -15.26 -4.71 17.91
C ILE A 664 -13.82 -4.39 17.49
N THR A 665 -13.61 -4.12 16.20
CA THR A 665 -12.30 -3.82 15.60
C THR A 665 -12.10 -2.34 15.30
N SER A 666 -13.18 -1.54 15.27
CA SER A 666 -13.07 -0.08 15.09
C SER A 666 -14.31 0.61 15.65
N VAL A 667 -14.09 1.78 16.22
CA VAL A 667 -15.16 2.62 16.78
C VAL A 667 -15.17 3.95 16.04
N ASN A 668 -16.34 4.34 15.51
CA ASN A 668 -16.53 5.57 14.74
C ASN A 668 -17.83 6.28 15.16
N ARG A 669 -18.00 7.55 14.81
CA ARG A 669 -19.19 8.34 15.13
C ARG A 669 -20.49 7.76 14.56
N PHE A 670 -20.40 6.99 13.45
CA PHE A 670 -21.55 6.41 12.76
C PHE A 670 -21.84 4.96 13.16
N GLY A 671 -21.00 4.36 14.03
CA GLY A 671 -21.16 3.00 14.52
C GLY A 671 -19.86 2.30 14.84
N VAL A 672 -19.93 1.00 15.08
CA VAL A 672 -18.77 0.14 15.35
C VAL A 672 -18.58 -0.85 14.21
N PHE A 673 -17.33 -1.12 13.85
CA PHE A 673 -16.99 -2.26 13.00
C PHE A 673 -16.71 -3.48 13.88
N VAL A 674 -17.22 -4.60 13.45
CA VAL A 674 -17.03 -5.88 14.13
C VAL A 674 -16.42 -6.90 13.18
N ARG A 675 -15.57 -7.77 13.73
CA ARG A 675 -14.99 -8.91 13.02
C ARG A 675 -15.55 -10.20 13.61
N LEU A 676 -16.10 -11.06 12.77
CA LEU A 676 -16.61 -12.37 13.17
C LEU A 676 -15.45 -13.29 13.58
N GLU A 677 -15.57 -14.00 14.69
CA GLU A 677 -14.53 -14.93 15.16
C GLU A 677 -14.41 -16.16 14.23
N GLU A 678 -15.52 -16.68 13.71
CA GLU A 678 -15.56 -17.87 12.85
C GLU A 678 -14.92 -17.63 11.48
N THR A 679 -15.33 -16.57 10.79
CA THR A 679 -14.94 -16.33 9.38
C THR A 679 -13.97 -15.17 9.20
N GLY A 680 -13.76 -14.40 10.27
CA GLY A 680 -13.02 -13.14 10.21
C GLY A 680 -13.69 -12.07 9.35
N GLY A 681 -14.97 -12.20 8.95
CA GLY A 681 -15.71 -11.21 8.18
C GLY A 681 -15.84 -9.89 8.92
N ASP A 682 -15.45 -8.78 8.28
CA ASP A 682 -15.55 -7.44 8.86
C ASP A 682 -16.84 -6.75 8.39
N GLY A 683 -17.63 -6.17 9.32
CA GLY A 683 -18.85 -5.46 8.97
C GLY A 683 -19.24 -4.37 9.96
N LEU A 684 -20.23 -3.58 9.59
CA LEU A 684 -20.70 -2.42 10.34
C LEU A 684 -21.93 -2.75 11.18
N VAL A 685 -21.90 -2.37 12.46
CA VAL A 685 -23.09 -2.15 13.27
C VAL A 685 -23.33 -0.64 13.34
N PRO A 686 -24.38 -0.11 12.67
CA PRO A 686 -24.66 1.32 12.70
C PRO A 686 -24.99 1.80 14.12
N VAL A 687 -24.68 3.05 14.43
CA VAL A 687 -24.91 3.63 15.77
C VAL A 687 -26.35 3.53 16.22
N MET A 688 -27.32 3.65 15.30
CA MET A 688 -28.77 3.48 15.57
C MET A 688 -29.18 2.05 15.96
N ARG A 689 -28.28 1.07 15.83
CA ARG A 689 -28.45 -0.34 16.24
C ARG A 689 -27.74 -0.69 17.55
N LEU A 690 -27.08 0.31 18.17
CA LEU A 690 -26.37 0.15 19.45
C LEU A 690 -27.24 0.50 20.65
N GLY A 691 -28.32 1.26 20.46
CA GLY A 691 -29.25 1.70 21.47
C GLY A 691 -30.14 2.85 20.97
N SER A 692 -31.10 3.27 21.81
CA SER A 692 -32.07 4.33 21.45
C SER A 692 -31.60 5.75 21.83
N GLU A 693 -30.45 5.87 22.50
CA GLU A 693 -29.88 7.12 22.94
C GLU A 693 -28.81 7.67 21.99
N TYR A 694 -28.38 8.91 22.23
CA TYR A 694 -27.26 9.51 21.51
C TYR A 694 -25.94 8.99 22.08
N PHE A 695 -25.03 8.54 21.19
CA PHE A 695 -23.70 8.07 21.56
C PHE A 695 -22.63 9.11 21.24
N HIS A 696 -21.82 9.45 22.23
CA HIS A 696 -20.63 10.29 22.08
C HIS A 696 -19.42 9.43 21.68
N HIS A 697 -18.69 9.88 20.67
CA HIS A 697 -17.44 9.24 20.27
C HIS A 697 -16.28 9.76 21.13
N ASP A 698 -15.74 8.91 21.98
CA ASP A 698 -14.52 9.12 22.74
C ASP A 698 -13.33 8.62 21.91
N GLU A 699 -12.65 9.54 21.22
CA GLU A 699 -11.49 9.22 20.38
C GLU A 699 -10.31 8.68 21.21
N ALA A 700 -10.10 9.20 22.43
CA ALA A 700 -8.99 8.80 23.30
C ALA A 700 -9.22 7.43 23.93
N GLY A 701 -10.46 7.15 24.33
CA GLY A 701 -10.86 5.87 24.92
C GLY A 701 -11.30 4.84 23.87
N HIS A 702 -11.27 5.15 22.57
CA HIS A 702 -11.75 4.30 21.48
C HIS A 702 -13.12 3.67 21.77
N ALA A 703 -14.08 4.50 22.21
CA ALA A 703 -15.40 4.05 22.64
C ALA A 703 -16.53 4.92 22.08
N LEU A 704 -17.73 4.33 21.94
CA LEU A 704 -19.00 5.06 21.89
C LEU A 704 -19.65 4.98 23.28
N ILE A 705 -20.03 6.14 23.82
CA ILE A 705 -20.55 6.27 25.17
C ILE A 705 -21.95 6.87 25.10
N GLY A 706 -22.93 6.17 25.66
CA GLY A 706 -24.32 6.61 25.76
C GLY A 706 -24.43 7.85 26.63
N SER A 707 -25.21 8.83 26.18
CA SER A 707 -25.36 10.12 26.82
C SER A 707 -26.25 10.08 28.08
N GLU A 708 -27.15 9.09 28.18
CA GLU A 708 -28.11 8.96 29.26
C GLU A 708 -27.78 7.82 30.20
N THR A 709 -27.37 6.67 29.68
CA THR A 709 -27.10 5.46 30.49
C THR A 709 -25.63 5.32 30.84
N GLY A 710 -24.70 5.91 30.09
CA GLY A 710 -23.27 5.67 30.17
C GLY A 710 -22.86 4.33 29.55
N ASP A 711 -23.74 3.70 28.79
CA ASP A 711 -23.45 2.48 28.04
C ASP A 711 -22.24 2.65 27.13
N ARG A 712 -21.33 1.66 27.13
CA ARG A 712 -20.07 1.76 26.41
C ARG A 712 -19.87 0.61 25.43
N TRP A 713 -19.53 0.99 24.19
CA TRP A 713 -19.06 0.09 23.15
C TRP A 713 -17.61 0.39 22.87
N GLU A 714 -16.72 -0.48 23.34
CA GLU A 714 -15.28 -0.26 23.36
C GLU A 714 -14.58 -1.11 22.30
N LEU A 715 -13.49 -0.57 21.74
CA LEU A 715 -12.60 -1.33 20.89
C LEU A 715 -12.16 -2.62 21.61
N GLY A 716 -12.13 -3.76 20.86
CA GLY A 716 -11.71 -5.06 21.36
C GLY A 716 -12.76 -5.82 22.17
N ALA A 717 -13.92 -5.23 22.49
CA ALA A 717 -14.98 -5.93 23.23
C ALA A 717 -15.52 -7.13 22.43
N LYS A 718 -15.69 -8.27 23.08
CA LYS A 718 -16.42 -9.43 22.54
C LYS A 718 -17.91 -9.14 22.54
N VAL A 719 -18.55 -9.38 21.42
CA VAL A 719 -19.97 -9.09 21.21
C VAL A 719 -20.62 -10.19 20.38
N ARG A 720 -21.93 -10.33 20.52
CA ARG A 720 -22.75 -11.13 19.60
C ARG A 720 -23.52 -10.23 18.70
N VAL A 721 -23.52 -10.56 17.41
CA VAL A 721 -24.17 -9.78 16.39
C VAL A 721 -25.05 -10.67 15.51
N ARG A 722 -26.12 -10.10 14.94
CA ARG A 722 -26.96 -10.75 13.94
C ARG A 722 -26.67 -10.16 12.58
N LEU A 723 -26.43 -11.01 11.60
CA LEU A 723 -26.22 -10.58 10.22
C LEU A 723 -27.56 -10.12 9.62
N LEU A 724 -27.66 -8.85 9.25
CA LEU A 724 -28.83 -8.26 8.61
C LEU A 724 -28.73 -8.31 7.09
N GLU A 725 -27.57 -8.03 6.55
CA GLU A 725 -27.32 -7.96 5.12
C GLU A 725 -25.90 -8.38 4.79
N ALA A 726 -25.76 -9.15 3.74
CA ALA A 726 -24.46 -9.46 3.11
C ALA A 726 -24.57 -9.15 1.62
N THR A 727 -23.67 -8.27 1.14
CA THR A 727 -23.68 -7.80 -0.25
C THR A 727 -22.41 -8.28 -0.96
N PRO A 728 -22.44 -9.43 -1.67
CA PRO A 728 -21.24 -10.03 -2.30
C PRO A 728 -20.56 -9.08 -3.29
N VAL A 729 -21.31 -8.26 -4.02
CA VAL A 729 -20.78 -7.32 -5.01
C VAL A 729 -19.84 -6.29 -4.40
N SER A 730 -20.19 -5.75 -3.22
CA SER A 730 -19.35 -4.78 -2.52
C SER A 730 -18.47 -5.40 -1.42
N GLY A 731 -18.70 -6.66 -1.05
CA GLY A 731 -18.11 -7.29 0.13
C GLY A 731 -18.61 -6.68 1.45
N GLY A 732 -19.74 -5.98 1.45
CA GLY A 732 -20.32 -5.32 2.62
C GLY A 732 -21.09 -6.29 3.51
N LEU A 733 -20.90 -6.16 4.83
CA LEU A 733 -21.67 -6.85 5.85
C LEU A 733 -22.30 -5.84 6.80
N LEU A 734 -23.58 -5.98 7.07
CA LEU A 734 -24.34 -5.14 8.01
C LEU A 734 -24.87 -6.00 9.13
N PHE A 735 -24.65 -5.55 10.37
CA PHE A 735 -25.03 -6.28 11.55
C PHE A 735 -25.97 -5.50 12.47
N ASP A 736 -26.70 -6.24 13.29
CA ASP A 736 -27.46 -5.78 14.44
C ASP A 736 -26.73 -6.21 15.72
N MET A 737 -26.68 -5.36 16.75
CA MET A 737 -26.04 -5.69 18.02
C MET A 737 -27.00 -6.50 18.89
N ILE A 738 -26.57 -7.67 19.35
CA ILE A 738 -27.34 -8.54 20.26
C ILE A 738 -26.82 -8.44 21.69
N SER A 739 -25.51 -8.24 21.88
CA SER A 739 -24.89 -8.09 23.19
C SER A 739 -25.41 -6.85 23.93
N GLN A 740 -25.37 -6.89 25.26
CA GLN A 740 -25.56 -5.74 26.11
C GLN A 740 -24.26 -4.92 26.19
N PRO A 741 -24.34 -3.58 26.25
CA PRO A 741 -23.17 -2.73 26.44
C PRO A 741 -22.52 -2.92 27.82
N LYS A 742 -21.26 -2.55 27.95
CA LYS A 742 -20.67 -2.40 29.28
C LYS A 742 -21.25 -1.12 29.92
N VAL A 743 -21.77 -1.26 31.16
CA VAL A 743 -22.27 -0.11 31.92
C VAL A 743 -21.10 0.67 32.50
N GLY A 744 -21.01 1.96 32.21
CA GLY A 744 -20.00 2.86 32.72
C GLY A 744 -20.58 4.09 33.42
N PRO A 745 -19.75 4.93 34.02
CA PRO A 745 -20.24 6.16 34.61
C PRO A 745 -20.81 7.08 33.52
N VAL A 746 -22.01 7.63 33.77
CA VAL A 746 -22.64 8.61 32.90
C VAL A 746 -21.71 9.83 32.78
N PRO A 747 -21.32 10.26 31.56
CA PRO A 747 -20.45 11.41 31.39
C PRO A 747 -21.12 12.64 31.98
N GLY A 748 -20.51 13.26 33.01
CA GLY A 748 -21.03 14.48 33.59
C GLY A 748 -21.12 15.57 32.51
N ARG A 749 -22.18 16.41 32.52
CA ARG A 749 -22.41 17.48 31.52
C ARG A 749 -21.19 18.37 31.19
N ARG A 750 -20.15 18.36 32.06
CA ARG A 750 -18.89 19.08 31.87
C ARG A 750 -17.86 18.37 31.00
N ALA A 751 -17.88 17.04 30.98
CA ALA A 751 -16.93 16.23 30.17
C ALA A 751 -17.33 16.15 28.69
N LEU A 752 -18.59 16.38 28.37
CA LEU A 752 -19.15 16.31 27.01
C LEU A 752 -18.98 17.61 26.19
N ARG A 753 -18.51 18.70 26.84
CA ARG A 753 -18.11 19.90 26.12
C ARG A 753 -16.61 19.80 25.86
N GLY A 754 -16.22 19.65 24.61
CA GLY A 754 -14.82 19.75 24.17
C GLY A 754 -14.18 21.02 24.72
N PRO A 755 -12.84 21.14 24.72
CA PRO A 755 -12.15 22.24 25.39
C PRO A 755 -12.79 23.57 24.99
N ALA A 756 -13.40 24.24 25.99
CA ALA A 756 -14.03 25.52 25.78
C ALA A 756 -13.00 26.47 25.17
N ARG A 757 -13.30 27.04 24.01
CA ARG A 757 -12.58 28.17 23.46
C ARG A 757 -12.47 29.19 24.59
N GLY A 758 -11.24 29.45 25.06
CA GLY A 758 -10.96 30.33 26.15
C GLY A 758 -11.57 31.73 25.92
N THR A 759 -12.61 32.03 26.65
CA THR A 759 -13.03 33.40 26.85
C THR A 759 -12.06 34.02 27.87
N THR A 760 -11.18 34.83 27.37
CA THR A 760 -10.32 35.70 28.20
C THR A 760 -11.22 36.52 29.15
N PRO A 761 -11.01 36.52 30.47
CA PRO A 761 -11.80 37.36 31.35
C PRO A 761 -11.48 38.83 31.05
N MET A 762 -12.50 39.59 30.72
CA MET A 762 -12.44 41.05 30.60
C MET A 762 -11.97 41.62 31.94
N ARG A 763 -10.80 42.25 31.96
CA ARG A 763 -10.26 43.02 33.08
C ARG A 763 -11.15 44.25 33.31
N LYS A 764 -11.79 44.33 34.47
CA LYS A 764 -12.47 45.56 34.90
C LYS A 764 -11.43 46.66 35.13
N PRO A 765 -11.76 47.97 34.83
CA PRO A 765 -10.83 49.07 35.00
C PRO A 765 -10.60 49.37 36.50
N GLY A 766 -9.35 49.60 36.84
CA GLY A 766 -8.91 49.84 38.19
C GLY A 766 -9.32 51.19 38.75
N GLY A 767 -9.64 51.22 40.03
CA GLY A 767 -9.71 52.42 40.85
C GLY A 767 -8.31 52.81 41.35
N PRO A 768 -8.14 54.07 41.84
CA PRO A 768 -6.85 54.71 42.04
C PRO A 768 -6.10 54.25 43.31
N PRO A 769 -4.78 54.49 43.41
CA PRO A 769 -3.94 53.91 44.43
C PRO A 769 -4.04 54.74 45.78
N ARG A 770 -4.12 54.03 46.90
CA ARG A 770 -3.94 54.61 48.24
C ARG A 770 -2.59 54.25 48.86
N GLY A 771 -1.83 55.29 49.15
CA GLY A 771 -1.08 55.54 50.36
C GLY A 771 0.07 54.60 50.77
N VAL A 772 1.26 55.10 50.56
CA VAL A 772 2.52 54.71 51.20
C VAL A 772 2.46 54.91 52.70
N THR A 773 2.84 53.91 53.52
CA THR A 773 3.38 54.12 54.85
C THR A 773 4.64 53.32 55.11
N ARG A 774 5.72 54.01 55.35
CA ARG A 774 7.03 53.57 55.87
C ARG A 774 6.92 53.02 57.28
N ARG A 775 7.65 51.99 57.66
CA ARG A 775 8.45 51.81 58.90
C ARG A 775 9.22 50.53 58.83
N LYS A 776 10.54 50.64 58.79
CA LYS A 776 11.58 50.47 59.83
C LYS A 776 11.42 49.17 60.68
N ARG A 777 12.22 48.19 60.43
CA ARG A 777 13.54 47.83 60.95
C ARG A 777 14.09 46.62 60.19
#